data_d019e5081888d718778d35b97745468f
#
_entry.id   d019e5081888d718778d35b97745468f
#
_cell.length_a   1.000
_cell.length_b   1.000
_cell.length_c   1.000
_cell.angle_alpha   90.00
_cell.angle_beta   90.00
_cell.angle_gamma   90.00
#
_symmetry.space_group_name_H-M   'P 1'
#
loop_
_entity.id
_entity.type
_entity.pdbx_description
1 polymer ?
#
loop_
_entity_poly.entity_id
_entity_poly.type
_entity_poly.pdbx_seq_one_letter_code
_entity_poly.pdbx_strand_id
1 'polypeptide(L)'
;MRVKNTFFVFAVFCVAAIFSAAPVFSQTDSEDWFYGKPIKNIVFDNLKNVKQGDLDGVTSSFISKPFSDDLISELYDRVFSLEYFDDVEIKAAKNADNGKTVNLILSVVERPVVIKLNFDGNRYIHDADLKSKISLKAKDIFVESKVLEDERAIRNYYIEKGYTKISVESSFEMRDDGAYVTFKIREGRQTVVKSIGFAGNQVVSSKTLKGKISLKEAGLFKKGSFQESSLSADSRAIVAYYQNRGYADAKVVNIDQKTSYNEQKNREEIEITFEIQEGIQYNFGGITFDGNHVFTTEELENLVTLKTGAVYNETKFQETRMNIQNLYYENGYTSNRFATDINKDAESKVISYTIRIQENPRSHIENIIIKGNEKTKDFVIRREIPIEEGDIFSNAKISNGMRNLYNLQYFSAVSPEVLQGSEENLVDIVFTVEEQSTTSLDFGFTFSGVSDPGEIPIALTARIQDSNIFGEGKLASVGTTLSTNEQSVSLSYGQNWLFNKPISTNISLSYSHSNNYALRDKILPSGDIDNDYYYMQYEQNQFSLGLSLGHRWTPNFAILTLSGGVTSSLINNLYDDSLWIPYDTSISQYSDNWEPRNSIWTSFSMDGRNIAWDPSSGWFASQRFSWYGLMHEGFLPFAPDWGENEFYLRTDTKAEKYFTLVNKPITDSWALKLVLMGYSGLSFQFSALDSTIKKNNQLYIDGMFNGRGWTIYNSDKGRGKAMWCNSLELRMPVIPGIFSLDLWGDAVAITDEPYQFFNLKEEDWYFSFGPSFRFSIQQFPLRLLFANTFKIKDGSPVFTDQDGDGDYNWRKNWNFVLSFSMTNR
;
A
#
# COMPACT_ATOMS: atom_id res chain seq x y z
N MET A 1 23.27 -40.19 -25.18
CA MET A 1 24.01 -39.91 -26.43
C MET A 1 24.01 -38.40 -26.62
N ARG A 2 25.18 -37.78 -26.79
CA ARG A 2 25.38 -36.33 -26.80
C ARG A 2 24.62 -35.66 -27.93
N VAL A 3 23.75 -34.68 -27.64
CA VAL A 3 23.36 -33.63 -28.59
C VAL A 3 23.42 -32.29 -27.88
N LYS A 4 24.17 -31.42 -28.45
CA LYS A 4 24.64 -30.10 -28.12
C LYS A 4 23.56 -29.08 -27.72
N ASN A 5 23.70 -28.50 -26.51
CA ASN A 5 23.16 -27.20 -26.17
C ASN A 5 23.90 -26.11 -26.94
N THR A 6 23.26 -25.47 -27.89
CA THR A 6 23.71 -24.22 -28.51
C THR A 6 22.48 -23.48 -29.04
N PHE A 7 21.72 -22.83 -28.16
CA PHE A 7 20.75 -21.78 -28.53
C PHE A 7 20.27 -21.04 -27.25
N PHE A 8 21.18 -20.29 -26.63
CA PHE A 8 20.73 -19.27 -25.65
C PHE A 8 21.84 -18.26 -25.34
N VAL A 9 22.43 -17.64 -26.34
CA VAL A 9 23.36 -16.48 -26.20
C VAL A 9 23.18 -15.52 -27.36
N PHE A 10 21.97 -15.14 -27.74
CA PHE A 10 21.79 -14.16 -28.83
C PHE A 10 20.59 -13.22 -28.58
N ALA A 11 20.55 -12.59 -27.42
CA ALA A 11 19.55 -11.55 -27.17
C ALA A 11 20.02 -10.41 -26.23
N VAL A 12 21.32 -10.27 -25.95
CA VAL A 12 21.84 -9.19 -25.06
C VAL A 12 22.89 -8.29 -25.75
N PHE A 13 23.19 -8.47 -27.04
CA PHE A 13 24.23 -7.70 -27.74
C PHE A 13 23.75 -6.98 -28.99
N CYS A 14 22.70 -6.15 -28.88
CA CYS A 14 22.28 -5.24 -29.94
C CYS A 14 21.84 -3.84 -29.46
N VAL A 15 22.49 -3.27 -28.46
CA VAL A 15 22.28 -1.85 -28.05
C VAL A 15 23.60 -1.09 -27.83
N ALA A 16 24.72 -1.58 -28.28
CA ALA A 16 26.00 -0.90 -28.07
C ALA A 16 26.79 -0.73 -29.37
N ALA A 17 26.20 -0.16 -30.40
CA ALA A 17 26.95 0.28 -31.57
C ALA A 17 26.20 1.32 -32.42
N ILE A 18 25.88 2.49 -31.87
CA ILE A 18 25.66 3.73 -32.65
C ILE A 18 26.04 4.90 -31.74
N PHE A 19 27.31 5.22 -31.61
CA PHE A 19 27.79 6.57 -31.24
C PHE A 19 29.30 6.63 -31.45
N SER A 20 29.70 6.82 -32.71
CA SER A 20 30.99 7.43 -33.00
C SER A 20 30.95 8.05 -34.42
N ALA A 21 30.35 9.24 -34.46
CA ALA A 21 30.61 10.17 -35.53
C ALA A 21 30.57 11.56 -34.93
N ALA A 22 31.76 12.10 -34.62
CA ALA A 22 31.90 13.50 -34.28
C ALA A 22 31.53 14.35 -35.49
N PRO A 23 30.66 15.37 -35.39
CA PRO A 23 30.43 16.29 -36.46
C PRO A 23 31.55 17.34 -36.52
N VAL A 24 32.15 17.48 -37.69
CA VAL A 24 33.02 18.58 -38.08
C VAL A 24 32.18 19.86 -38.15
N PHE A 25 32.53 20.85 -37.34
CA PHE A 25 31.85 22.16 -37.35
C PHE A 25 32.40 23.01 -38.53
N SER A 26 31.48 23.46 -39.39
CA SER A 26 31.68 24.55 -40.34
C SER A 26 30.95 25.80 -39.84
N GLN A 27 31.68 26.85 -39.54
CA GLN A 27 31.17 28.17 -39.22
C GLN A 27 30.70 28.91 -40.47
N THR A 28 29.52 29.50 -40.42
CA THR A 28 29.04 30.83 -40.85
C THR A 28 27.55 30.77 -41.24
N ASP A 29 26.71 31.35 -40.38
CA ASP A 29 25.48 32.01 -40.82
C ASP A 29 24.88 32.83 -39.64
N SER A 30 24.16 33.89 -39.97
CA SER A 30 23.53 34.94 -39.13
C SER A 30 23.33 34.61 -37.64
N GLU A 31 23.67 35.54 -36.75
CA GLU A 31 23.63 35.42 -35.30
C GLU A 31 22.28 34.97 -34.72
N ASP A 32 21.17 34.95 -35.49
CA ASP A 32 19.79 34.70 -35.02
C ASP A 32 19.11 33.47 -35.64
N TRP A 33 19.87 32.50 -36.13
CA TRP A 33 19.31 31.34 -36.86
C TRP A 33 18.36 30.45 -36.04
N PHE A 34 18.41 30.51 -34.74
CA PHE A 34 17.74 29.60 -33.77
C PHE A 34 16.36 30.11 -33.34
N TYR A 35 16.06 31.43 -33.44
CA TYR A 35 14.78 31.98 -32.95
C TYR A 35 13.57 31.39 -33.64
N GLY A 36 12.54 31.06 -32.80
CA GLY A 36 11.26 30.49 -33.24
C GLY A 36 11.33 29.04 -33.67
N LYS A 37 12.49 28.39 -33.65
CA LYS A 37 12.62 26.97 -33.99
C LYS A 37 12.39 26.08 -32.79
N PRO A 38 11.76 24.90 -32.94
CA PRO A 38 11.51 24.01 -31.81
C PRO A 38 12.82 23.41 -31.28
N ILE A 39 12.96 23.37 -29.98
CA ILE A 39 14.05 22.73 -29.26
C ILE A 39 13.86 21.22 -29.35
N LYS A 40 14.85 20.51 -29.94
CA LYS A 40 14.78 19.06 -30.12
C LYS A 40 15.40 18.29 -28.99
N ASN A 41 16.51 18.79 -28.44
CA ASN A 41 17.23 18.12 -27.37
C ASN A 41 17.95 19.15 -26.47
N ILE A 42 18.11 18.80 -25.21
CA ILE A 42 18.87 19.57 -24.23
C ILE A 42 19.91 18.62 -23.62
N VAL A 43 21.19 18.96 -23.80
CA VAL A 43 22.32 18.12 -23.37
C VAL A 43 23.17 18.95 -22.42
N PHE A 44 23.56 18.35 -21.31
CA PHE A 44 24.52 18.95 -20.39
C PHE A 44 25.93 18.47 -20.71
N ASP A 45 26.85 19.42 -20.73
CA ASP A 45 28.27 19.18 -20.93
C ASP A 45 29.04 19.46 -19.63
N ASN A 46 30.13 18.71 -19.41
CA ASN A 46 30.98 18.77 -18.21
C ASN A 46 30.35 18.20 -16.91
N LEU A 47 29.31 17.39 -16.99
CA LEU A 47 28.78 16.65 -15.84
C LEU A 47 29.84 15.68 -15.28
N LYS A 48 30.02 15.63 -13.96
CA LYS A 48 30.95 14.75 -13.23
C LYS A 48 30.22 13.84 -12.26
N ASN A 49 29.38 14.43 -11.42
CA ASN A 49 28.67 13.78 -10.31
C ASN A 49 27.17 13.73 -10.54
N VAL A 50 26.60 14.71 -11.25
CA VAL A 50 25.19 14.76 -11.64
C VAL A 50 25.01 13.95 -12.93
N LYS A 51 23.98 13.13 -13.01
CA LYS A 51 23.66 12.38 -14.23
C LYS A 51 22.68 13.16 -15.09
N GLN A 52 22.83 13.08 -16.41
CA GLN A 52 21.88 13.68 -17.37
C GLN A 52 20.43 13.34 -17.05
N GLY A 53 20.15 12.05 -16.72
CA GLY A 53 18.80 11.59 -16.40
C GLY A 53 18.18 12.23 -15.14
N ASP A 54 18.99 12.72 -14.22
CA ASP A 54 18.51 13.41 -13.00
C ASP A 54 18.03 14.84 -13.34
N LEU A 55 18.40 15.36 -14.51
CA LEU A 55 18.05 16.68 -15.02
C LEU A 55 16.91 16.66 -16.07
N ASP A 56 16.55 15.48 -16.57
CA ASP A 56 15.52 15.33 -17.59
C ASP A 56 14.14 15.85 -17.11
N GLY A 57 13.82 15.72 -15.84
CA GLY A 57 12.59 16.25 -15.24
C GLY A 57 12.48 17.78 -15.32
N VAL A 58 13.61 18.48 -15.29
CA VAL A 58 13.67 19.95 -15.37
C VAL A 58 13.66 20.44 -16.81
N THR A 59 14.25 19.66 -17.73
CA THR A 59 14.47 20.07 -19.13
C THR A 59 13.40 19.59 -20.09
N SER A 60 12.68 18.50 -19.78
CA SER A 60 11.69 17.88 -20.66
C SER A 60 10.56 18.82 -21.09
N SER A 61 10.13 19.71 -20.21
CA SER A 61 9.07 20.68 -20.47
C SER A 61 9.43 21.76 -21.51
N PHE A 62 10.71 21.89 -21.87
CA PHE A 62 11.22 22.83 -22.86
C PHE A 62 11.39 22.19 -24.23
N ILE A 63 11.40 20.87 -24.33
CA ILE A 63 11.51 20.15 -25.60
C ILE A 63 10.26 20.39 -26.44
N SER A 64 10.46 20.56 -27.73
CA SER A 64 9.45 20.92 -28.76
C SER A 64 8.89 22.34 -28.66
N LYS A 65 9.23 23.15 -27.66
CA LYS A 65 8.86 24.57 -27.60
C LYS A 65 9.73 25.40 -28.55
N PRO A 66 9.20 26.51 -29.11
CA PRO A 66 9.99 27.41 -29.98
C PRO A 66 11.01 28.17 -29.13
N PHE A 67 12.23 28.28 -29.63
CA PHE A 67 13.29 29.03 -28.98
C PHE A 67 12.93 30.50 -28.86
N SER A 68 13.01 31.07 -27.66
CA SER A 68 12.86 32.49 -27.35
C SER A 68 13.72 32.88 -26.14
N ASP A 69 14.06 34.14 -25.99
CA ASP A 69 14.86 34.61 -24.86
C ASP A 69 14.17 34.35 -23.50
N ASP A 70 12.84 34.55 -23.45
CA ASP A 70 12.05 34.29 -22.25
C ASP A 70 12.11 32.81 -21.85
N LEU A 71 12.00 31.91 -22.86
CA LEU A 71 12.07 30.46 -22.63
C LEU A 71 13.46 30.01 -22.13
N ILE A 72 14.52 30.63 -22.69
CA ILE A 72 15.88 30.33 -22.26
C ILE A 72 16.17 30.91 -20.88
N SER A 73 15.67 32.09 -20.56
CA SER A 73 15.73 32.62 -19.19
C SER A 73 15.02 31.70 -18.21
N GLU A 74 13.81 31.22 -18.53
CA GLU A 74 13.09 30.27 -17.68
C GLU A 74 13.86 28.97 -17.52
N LEU A 75 14.46 28.43 -18.57
CA LEU A 75 15.30 27.22 -18.50
C LEU A 75 16.54 27.46 -17.62
N TYR A 76 17.21 28.60 -17.79
CA TYR A 76 18.36 28.98 -16.97
C TYR A 76 17.99 29.06 -15.51
N ASP A 77 16.91 29.79 -15.18
CA ASP A 77 16.45 29.97 -13.80
C ASP A 77 16.07 28.63 -13.16
N ARG A 78 15.42 27.74 -13.90
CA ARG A 78 15.06 26.40 -13.38
C ARG A 78 16.28 25.53 -13.14
N VAL A 79 17.25 25.51 -14.08
CA VAL A 79 18.47 24.71 -13.91
C VAL A 79 19.33 25.28 -12.77
N PHE A 80 19.44 26.61 -12.67
CA PHE A 80 20.20 27.28 -11.63
C PHE A 80 19.54 27.14 -10.24
N SER A 81 18.22 27.10 -10.19
CA SER A 81 17.46 26.89 -8.92
C SER A 81 17.65 25.51 -8.29
N LEU A 82 18.20 24.53 -9.04
CA LEU A 82 18.58 23.24 -8.47
C LEU A 82 19.76 23.33 -7.50
N GLU A 83 20.48 24.46 -7.52
CA GLU A 83 21.69 24.70 -6.72
C GLU A 83 22.81 23.64 -6.90
N TYR A 84 22.78 22.90 -8.03
CA TYR A 84 23.79 21.89 -8.38
C TYR A 84 25.00 22.48 -9.07
N PHE A 85 24.85 23.69 -9.64
CA PHE A 85 25.85 24.32 -10.50
C PHE A 85 26.27 25.68 -9.97
N ASP A 86 27.55 25.99 -10.08
CA ASP A 86 28.12 27.31 -9.81
C ASP A 86 28.00 28.21 -11.04
N ASP A 87 28.00 27.63 -12.23
CA ASP A 87 27.84 28.34 -13.49
C ASP A 87 27.13 27.46 -14.53
N VAL A 88 26.33 28.10 -15.41
CA VAL A 88 25.59 27.48 -16.50
C VAL A 88 25.65 28.37 -17.72
N GLU A 89 26.32 27.90 -18.78
CA GLU A 89 26.35 28.58 -20.06
C GLU A 89 25.49 27.81 -21.08
N ILE A 90 24.52 28.50 -21.71
CA ILE A 90 23.62 27.88 -22.69
C ILE A 90 24.03 28.25 -24.12
N LYS A 91 24.28 27.24 -24.94
CA LYS A 91 24.65 27.40 -26.38
C LYS A 91 23.64 26.70 -27.29
N ALA A 92 23.25 27.38 -28.36
CA ALA A 92 22.39 26.80 -29.38
C ALA A 92 23.25 26.12 -30.46
N ALA A 93 22.96 24.86 -30.76
CA ALA A 93 23.65 24.07 -31.80
C ALA A 93 22.66 23.62 -32.90
N LYS A 94 23.13 23.68 -34.15
CA LYS A 94 22.35 23.18 -35.31
C LYS A 94 22.19 21.65 -35.25
N ASN A 95 21.00 21.14 -35.52
CA ASN A 95 20.75 19.72 -35.63
C ASN A 95 21.02 19.25 -37.08
N ALA A 96 21.23 17.94 -37.28
CA ALA A 96 21.43 17.28 -38.56
C ALA A 96 20.24 17.38 -39.56
N ASP A 97 19.10 17.93 -39.15
CA ASP A 97 17.88 18.14 -39.93
C ASP A 97 17.89 19.42 -40.78
N ASN A 98 19.06 19.88 -41.19
CA ASN A 98 19.29 21.15 -41.90
C ASN A 98 18.91 22.40 -41.09
N GLY A 99 19.03 22.34 -39.76
CA GLY A 99 18.78 23.46 -38.85
C GLY A 99 17.30 23.83 -38.72
N LYS A 100 16.36 22.88 -38.95
CA LYS A 100 14.94 23.07 -38.70
C LYS A 100 14.64 23.07 -37.21
N THR A 101 15.45 22.38 -36.41
CA THR A 101 15.37 22.30 -34.96
C THR A 101 16.68 22.74 -34.31
N VAL A 102 16.60 23.10 -33.03
CA VAL A 102 17.72 23.56 -32.21
C VAL A 102 18.05 22.51 -31.16
N ASN A 103 19.33 22.17 -30.96
CA ASN A 103 19.81 21.51 -29.78
C ASN A 103 20.40 22.55 -28.82
N LEU A 104 20.06 22.47 -27.55
CA LEU A 104 20.68 23.28 -26.50
C LEU A 104 21.79 22.46 -25.84
N ILE A 105 22.96 23.08 -25.72
CA ILE A 105 24.09 22.52 -24.94
C ILE A 105 24.28 23.42 -23.75
N LEU A 106 24.08 22.85 -22.55
CA LEU A 106 24.31 23.53 -21.29
C LEU A 106 25.67 23.11 -20.75
N SER A 107 26.67 24.01 -20.90
CA SER A 107 28.00 23.80 -20.32
C SER A 107 27.93 24.24 -18.86
N VAL A 108 28.14 23.29 -17.95
CA VAL A 108 27.95 23.52 -16.52
C VAL A 108 29.23 23.38 -15.71
N VAL A 109 29.32 24.11 -14.61
CA VAL A 109 30.30 23.92 -13.58
C VAL A 109 29.60 23.39 -12.33
N GLU A 110 29.78 22.10 -12.06
CA GLU A 110 29.15 21.47 -10.89
C GLU A 110 29.75 22.03 -9.59
N ARG A 111 28.88 22.24 -8.60
CA ARG A 111 29.30 22.48 -7.22
C ARG A 111 30.07 21.29 -6.67
N PRO A 112 31.01 21.49 -5.75
CA PRO A 112 31.74 20.38 -5.15
C PRO A 112 30.79 19.40 -4.41
N VAL A 113 31.21 18.15 -4.32
CA VAL A 113 30.49 17.12 -3.55
C VAL A 113 30.91 17.17 -2.08
N VAL A 114 29.99 16.74 -1.19
CA VAL A 114 30.29 16.54 0.22
C VAL A 114 31.14 15.29 0.40
N ILE A 115 32.40 15.48 0.82
CA ILE A 115 33.32 14.37 1.10
C ILE A 115 33.07 13.80 2.47
N LYS A 116 32.87 14.65 3.46
CA LYS A 116 32.74 14.21 4.83
C LYS A 116 31.82 15.12 5.65
N LEU A 117 30.99 14.48 6.49
CA LEU A 117 30.16 15.12 7.49
C LEU A 117 30.73 14.79 8.87
N ASN A 118 31.14 15.82 9.62
CA ASN A 118 31.67 15.70 10.95
C ASN A 118 30.71 16.31 11.96
N PHE A 119 30.59 15.64 13.11
CA PHE A 119 29.91 16.18 14.29
C PHE A 119 30.95 16.34 15.41
N ASP A 120 31.01 17.49 16.00
CA ASP A 120 31.97 17.82 17.06
C ASP A 120 31.23 18.33 18.29
N GLY A 121 31.49 17.72 19.44
CA GLY A 121 30.87 18.10 20.70
C GLY A 121 29.62 17.35 21.09
N ASN A 122 29.11 16.41 20.27
CA ASN A 122 27.95 15.54 20.52
C ASN A 122 28.30 14.36 21.45
N ARG A 123 28.32 14.61 22.75
CA ARG A 123 28.73 13.60 23.77
C ARG A 123 27.61 12.61 24.12
N TYR A 124 26.38 13.08 24.09
CA TYR A 124 25.21 12.30 24.55
C TYR A 124 24.36 11.71 23.42
N ILE A 125 24.47 12.24 22.20
CA ILE A 125 23.78 11.74 21.01
C ILE A 125 24.82 11.25 20.03
N HIS A 126 24.66 10.01 19.54
CA HIS A 126 25.61 9.39 18.61
C HIS A 126 25.49 9.97 17.19
N ASP A 127 26.63 9.99 16.47
CA ASP A 127 26.68 10.43 15.05
C ASP A 127 25.64 9.74 14.17
N ALA A 128 25.37 8.44 14.42
CA ALA A 128 24.40 7.70 13.66
C ALA A 128 22.97 8.25 13.80
N ASP A 129 22.62 8.70 15.02
CA ASP A 129 21.32 9.31 15.29
C ASP A 129 21.22 10.68 14.59
N LEU A 130 22.28 11.50 14.67
CA LEU A 130 22.35 12.79 14.02
C LEU A 130 22.27 12.66 12.49
N LYS A 131 23.03 11.72 11.92
CA LYS A 131 22.98 11.40 10.48
C LYS A 131 21.59 10.98 10.00
N SER A 132 20.77 10.37 10.87
CA SER A 132 19.39 10.00 10.53
C SER A 132 18.43 11.20 10.47
N LYS A 133 18.83 12.35 11.00
CA LYS A 133 18.00 13.56 11.12
C LYS A 133 18.36 14.66 10.12
N ILE A 134 19.48 14.54 9.46
CA ILE A 134 19.95 15.47 8.44
C ILE A 134 19.63 14.94 7.03
N SER A 135 19.47 15.87 6.10
CA SER A 135 19.20 15.57 4.71
C SER A 135 20.48 15.28 3.91
N LEU A 136 21.56 15.95 4.26
CA LEU A 136 22.84 15.91 3.54
C LEU A 136 23.58 14.60 3.81
N LYS A 137 24.11 13.99 2.76
CA LYS A 137 24.90 12.74 2.83
C LYS A 137 26.26 12.93 2.17
N ALA A 138 27.21 12.07 2.52
CA ALA A 138 28.47 12.02 1.80
C ALA A 138 28.22 11.63 0.33
N LYS A 139 28.86 12.32 -0.59
CA LYS A 139 28.71 12.27 -2.06
C LYS A 139 27.52 13.06 -2.63
N ASP A 140 26.70 13.68 -1.83
CA ASP A 140 25.71 14.65 -2.33
C ASP A 140 26.43 15.93 -2.82
N ILE A 141 25.78 16.64 -3.73
CA ILE A 141 26.22 17.98 -4.12
C ILE A 141 26.14 18.91 -2.91
N PHE A 142 27.17 19.68 -2.69
CA PHE A 142 27.19 20.65 -1.58
C PHE A 142 26.24 21.81 -1.87
N VAL A 143 25.29 22.01 -0.97
CA VAL A 143 24.30 23.08 -1.00
C VAL A 143 24.29 23.76 0.37
N GLU A 144 24.66 25.03 0.45
CA GLU A 144 24.76 25.74 1.72
C GLU A 144 23.43 25.87 2.45
N SER A 145 22.32 26.05 1.71
CA SER A 145 20.97 26.12 2.29
C SER A 145 20.61 24.83 3.03
N LYS A 146 20.99 23.66 2.49
CA LYS A 146 20.79 22.35 3.15
C LYS A 146 21.63 22.21 4.42
N VAL A 147 22.84 22.74 4.45
CA VAL A 147 23.67 22.72 5.67
C VAL A 147 23.00 23.52 6.80
N LEU A 148 22.37 24.67 6.48
CA LEU A 148 21.64 25.48 7.45
C LEU A 148 20.32 24.82 7.89
N GLU A 149 19.66 24.10 6.98
CA GLU A 149 18.48 23.30 7.33
C GLU A 149 18.86 22.13 8.26
N ASP A 150 19.93 21.43 7.96
CA ASP A 150 20.46 20.34 8.77
C ASP A 150 20.93 20.82 10.16
N GLU A 151 21.53 22.01 10.24
CA GLU A 151 21.86 22.65 11.52
C GLU A 151 20.60 22.84 12.38
N ARG A 152 19.50 23.34 11.78
CA ARG A 152 18.21 23.49 12.46
C ARG A 152 17.62 22.13 12.85
N ALA A 153 17.72 21.12 11.99
CA ALA A 153 17.22 19.78 12.25
C ALA A 153 17.96 19.13 13.44
N ILE A 154 19.30 19.27 13.49
CA ILE A 154 20.11 18.83 14.64
C ILE A 154 19.68 19.55 15.91
N ARG A 155 19.56 20.88 15.86
CA ARG A 155 19.14 21.70 17.02
C ARG A 155 17.77 21.26 17.54
N ASN A 156 16.80 21.08 16.66
CA ASN A 156 15.45 20.64 17.01
C ASN A 156 15.47 19.24 17.65
N TYR A 157 16.27 18.32 17.10
CA TYR A 157 16.42 16.99 17.67
C TYR A 157 16.99 17.00 19.08
N TYR A 158 17.96 17.86 19.39
CA TYR A 158 18.47 18.05 20.74
C TYR A 158 17.41 18.65 21.67
N ILE A 159 16.62 19.62 21.19
CA ILE A 159 15.51 20.22 21.97
C ILE A 159 14.48 19.13 22.30
N GLU A 160 14.14 18.23 21.37
CA GLU A 160 13.26 17.09 21.63
C GLU A 160 13.80 16.13 22.70
N LYS A 161 15.11 16.04 22.84
CA LYS A 161 15.77 15.24 23.88
C LYS A 161 15.93 15.98 25.22
N GLY A 162 15.49 17.24 25.29
CA GLY A 162 15.52 18.06 26.51
C GLY A 162 16.78 18.93 26.68
N TYR A 163 17.56 19.10 25.61
CA TYR A 163 18.74 20.00 25.66
C TYR A 163 18.31 21.41 25.23
N THR A 164 17.68 22.16 26.12
CA THR A 164 17.10 23.49 25.82
C THR A 164 18.13 24.59 25.55
N LYS A 165 19.36 24.41 26.01
CA LYS A 165 20.48 25.37 25.84
C LYS A 165 21.46 24.91 24.76
N ILE A 166 21.00 24.13 23.82
CA ILE A 166 21.80 23.64 22.68
C ILE A 166 22.22 24.79 21.75
N SER A 167 23.47 24.80 21.33
CA SER A 167 23.97 25.60 20.21
C SER A 167 24.55 24.65 19.18
N VAL A 168 24.12 24.80 17.97
CA VAL A 168 24.70 24.12 16.80
C VAL A 168 25.17 25.20 15.85
N GLU A 169 26.39 25.10 15.40
CA GLU A 169 27.01 26.00 14.43
C GLU A 169 27.60 25.15 13.32
N SER A 170 27.13 25.34 12.09
CA SER A 170 27.69 24.69 10.94
C SER A 170 28.88 25.46 10.37
N SER A 171 29.88 24.77 9.85
CA SER A 171 30.98 25.31 9.09
C SER A 171 31.41 24.35 8.01
N PHE A 172 31.91 24.87 6.90
CA PHE A 172 32.41 24.04 5.82
C PHE A 172 33.75 24.53 5.31
N GLU A 173 34.55 23.60 4.83
CA GLU A 173 35.85 23.86 4.22
C GLU A 173 35.87 23.26 2.82
N MET A 174 36.12 24.08 1.82
CA MET A 174 36.30 23.62 0.43
C MET A 174 37.77 23.21 0.23
N ARG A 175 37.98 22.00 -0.25
CA ARG A 175 39.28 21.44 -0.62
C ARG A 175 39.22 20.98 -2.08
N ASP A 176 40.37 20.60 -2.65
CA ASP A 176 40.48 20.18 -4.05
C ASP A 176 39.60 18.95 -4.36
N ASP A 177 39.33 18.12 -3.38
CA ASP A 177 38.49 16.90 -3.48
C ASP A 177 36.97 17.09 -3.16
N GLY A 178 36.59 18.27 -2.61
CA GLY A 178 35.23 18.64 -2.31
C GLY A 178 35.01 19.32 -0.98
N ALA A 179 33.78 19.32 -0.49
CA ALA A 179 33.34 20.03 0.72
C ALA A 179 33.45 19.14 1.97
N TYR A 180 34.02 19.67 3.02
CA TYR A 180 34.04 19.06 4.36
C TYR A 180 33.14 19.87 5.28
N VAL A 181 32.00 19.31 5.68
CA VAL A 181 31.01 19.97 6.54
C VAL A 181 31.19 19.51 7.98
N THR A 182 31.23 20.47 8.90
CA THR A 182 31.36 20.20 10.33
C THR A 182 30.27 20.93 11.11
N PHE A 183 29.49 20.18 11.87
CA PHE A 183 28.52 20.69 12.83
C PHE A 183 29.16 20.71 14.21
N LYS A 184 29.46 21.93 14.73
CA LYS A 184 29.96 22.15 16.09
C LYS A 184 28.79 22.25 17.05
N ILE A 185 28.71 21.30 17.97
CA ILE A 185 27.61 21.12 18.87
C ILE A 185 28.05 21.45 20.31
N ARG A 186 27.32 22.34 20.94
CA ARG A 186 27.45 22.61 22.38
C ARG A 186 26.15 22.21 23.02
N GLU A 187 26.10 20.96 23.49
CA GLU A 187 24.85 20.32 23.96
C GLU A 187 24.19 21.03 25.13
N GLY A 188 24.98 21.70 25.97
CA GLY A 188 24.49 22.22 27.24
C GLY A 188 24.15 21.11 28.21
N ARG A 189 23.29 21.41 29.18
CA ARG A 189 22.75 20.40 30.11
C ARG A 189 21.38 19.98 29.71
N GLN A 190 21.09 18.70 29.93
CA GLN A 190 19.73 18.18 29.71
C GLN A 190 18.81 18.74 30.81
N THR A 191 17.68 19.28 30.41
CA THR A 191 16.59 19.70 31.30
C THR A 191 15.51 18.62 31.31
N VAL A 192 15.17 18.13 32.49
CA VAL A 192 14.12 17.14 32.69
C VAL A 192 13.05 17.64 33.62
N VAL A 193 11.82 17.23 33.40
CA VAL A 193 10.69 17.57 34.25
C VAL A 193 10.76 16.75 35.52
N LYS A 194 11.02 17.42 36.65
CA LYS A 194 11.06 16.79 37.97
C LYS A 194 9.67 16.55 38.52
N SER A 195 8.81 17.58 38.44
CA SER A 195 7.43 17.49 38.91
C SER A 195 6.51 18.42 38.11
N ILE A 196 5.26 18.00 37.97
CA ILE A 196 4.21 18.81 37.35
C ILE A 196 3.11 19.00 38.38
N GLY A 197 2.87 20.26 38.77
CA GLY A 197 1.82 20.69 39.68
C GLY A 197 0.68 21.39 38.95
N PHE A 198 -0.45 21.47 39.64
CA PHE A 198 -1.62 22.24 39.19
C PHE A 198 -2.14 23.01 40.41
N ALA A 199 -2.48 24.25 40.19
CA ALA A 199 -3.09 25.11 41.20
C ALA A 199 -4.42 25.66 40.69
N GLY A 200 -5.41 25.83 41.55
CA GLY A 200 -6.74 26.32 41.17
C GLY A 200 -7.68 25.25 40.59
N ASN A 201 -7.23 24.02 40.42
CA ASN A 201 -8.01 22.90 39.90
C ASN A 201 -8.82 22.23 41.05
N GLN A 202 -9.99 22.77 41.34
CA GLN A 202 -10.88 22.26 42.42
C GLN A 202 -11.76 21.11 41.93
N VAL A 203 -12.23 21.15 40.71
CA VAL A 203 -13.18 20.18 40.12
C VAL A 203 -12.49 18.99 39.51
N VAL A 204 -11.32 19.19 38.90
CA VAL A 204 -10.58 18.13 38.24
C VAL A 204 -9.31 17.79 39.00
N SER A 205 -9.08 16.52 39.29
CA SER A 205 -7.90 16.09 40.03
C SER A 205 -6.61 16.32 39.23
N SER A 206 -5.51 16.70 39.90
CA SER A 206 -4.18 16.86 39.27
C SER A 206 -3.72 15.58 38.57
N LYS A 207 -4.10 14.39 39.07
CA LYS A 207 -3.81 13.10 38.46
C LYS A 207 -4.46 12.98 37.07
N THR A 208 -5.71 13.44 36.96
CA THR A 208 -6.43 13.45 35.67
C THR A 208 -5.78 14.41 34.70
N LEU A 209 -5.43 15.62 35.12
CA LEU A 209 -4.78 16.63 34.28
C LEU A 209 -3.41 16.16 33.80
N LYS A 210 -2.59 15.53 34.68
CA LYS A 210 -1.33 14.87 34.27
C LYS A 210 -1.50 13.85 33.14
N GLY A 211 -2.65 13.19 33.08
CA GLY A 211 -2.99 12.25 32.01
C GLY A 211 -3.34 12.90 30.66
N LYS A 212 -3.62 14.21 30.63
CA LYS A 212 -4.07 14.95 29.44
C LYS A 212 -2.98 15.79 28.77
N ILE A 213 -1.86 15.95 29.42
CA ILE A 213 -0.72 16.73 28.93
C ILE A 213 0.36 15.83 28.33
N SER A 214 1.15 16.38 27.42
CA SER A 214 2.25 15.69 26.76
C SER A 214 3.49 15.58 27.64
N LEU A 215 3.81 16.61 28.42
CA LEU A 215 4.91 16.60 29.36
C LEU A 215 4.76 15.51 30.40
N LYS A 216 5.86 14.80 30.69
CA LYS A 216 5.90 13.69 31.68
C LYS A 216 7.04 13.92 32.66
N GLU A 217 6.79 13.57 33.92
CA GLU A 217 7.83 13.58 34.96
C GLU A 217 8.88 12.49 34.68
N ALA A 218 10.14 12.79 34.94
CA ALA A 218 11.23 11.83 34.86
C ALA A 218 11.06 10.69 35.87
N GLY A 219 11.23 9.45 35.41
CA GLY A 219 11.03 8.23 36.21
C GLY A 219 11.85 7.05 35.70
N LEU A 220 11.70 5.88 36.31
CA LEU A 220 12.45 4.67 35.97
C LEU A 220 12.36 4.28 34.47
N PHE A 221 11.19 4.50 33.84
CA PHE A 221 10.94 4.16 32.43
C PHE A 221 10.58 5.38 31.58
N LYS A 222 10.66 6.60 32.11
CA LYS A 222 10.30 7.83 31.42
C LYS A 222 11.46 8.81 31.49
N LYS A 223 11.91 9.26 30.33
CA LYS A 223 13.03 10.21 30.21
C LYS A 223 12.69 11.58 30.79
N GLY A 224 11.42 12.01 30.72
CA GLY A 224 10.94 13.28 31.22
C GLY A 224 11.61 14.50 30.55
N SER A 225 12.01 14.40 29.30
CA SER A 225 12.64 15.49 28.55
C SER A 225 11.73 16.72 28.52
N PHE A 226 12.28 17.89 28.85
CA PHE A 226 11.53 19.13 28.81
C PHE A 226 11.64 19.80 27.45
N GLN A 227 10.50 20.25 26.94
CA GLN A 227 10.38 21.03 25.71
C GLN A 227 9.49 22.24 26.00
N GLU A 228 10.00 23.43 25.76
CA GLU A 228 9.27 24.67 26.05
C GLU A 228 8.02 24.81 25.19
N SER A 229 8.07 24.36 23.91
CA SER A 229 6.93 24.32 23.00
C SER A 229 5.75 23.49 23.51
N SER A 230 6.03 22.46 24.33
CA SER A 230 5.01 21.63 24.95
C SER A 230 4.18 22.36 26.01
N LEU A 231 4.70 23.41 26.67
CA LEU A 231 3.93 24.17 27.64
C LEU A 231 2.68 24.81 27.04
N SER A 232 2.79 25.41 25.86
CA SER A 232 1.64 26.01 25.16
C SER A 232 0.65 24.94 24.69
N ALA A 233 1.14 23.82 24.21
CA ALA A 233 0.30 22.69 23.78
C ALA A 233 -0.45 22.07 24.98
N ASP A 234 0.26 21.86 26.08
CA ASP A 234 -0.33 21.30 27.31
C ASP A 234 -1.31 22.27 27.96
N SER A 235 -1.03 23.58 27.93
CA SER A 235 -1.97 24.61 28.37
C SER A 235 -3.28 24.54 27.57
N ARG A 236 -3.20 24.46 26.24
CA ARG A 236 -4.39 24.27 25.38
C ARG A 236 -5.11 22.95 25.68
N ALA A 237 -4.39 21.86 25.92
CA ALA A 237 -4.97 20.57 26.24
C ALA A 237 -5.72 20.58 27.58
N ILE A 238 -5.17 21.28 28.59
CA ILE A 238 -5.85 21.50 29.87
C ILE A 238 -7.15 22.29 29.66
N VAL A 239 -7.07 23.42 28.98
CA VAL A 239 -8.24 24.28 28.68
C VAL A 239 -9.31 23.51 27.92
N ALA A 240 -8.95 22.80 26.85
CA ALA A 240 -9.87 21.99 26.07
C ALA A 240 -10.53 20.89 26.91
N TYR A 241 -9.78 20.30 27.87
CA TYR A 241 -10.35 19.28 28.75
C TYR A 241 -11.44 19.84 29.67
N TYR A 242 -11.30 21.06 30.18
CA TYR A 242 -12.30 21.77 30.96
C TYR A 242 -13.48 22.23 30.07
N GLN A 243 -13.22 22.81 28.91
CA GLN A 243 -14.25 23.27 27.98
C GLN A 243 -15.15 22.12 27.50
N ASN A 244 -14.57 20.92 27.33
CA ASN A 244 -15.34 19.72 27.01
C ASN A 244 -16.19 19.18 28.17
N ARG A 245 -16.11 19.81 29.34
CA ARG A 245 -16.93 19.52 30.54
C ARG A 245 -17.79 20.69 30.99
N GLY A 246 -17.98 21.64 30.09
CA GLY A 246 -18.87 22.78 30.29
C GLY A 246 -18.23 24.01 30.92
N TYR A 247 -16.94 23.96 31.23
CA TYR A 247 -16.21 25.12 31.79
C TYR A 247 -15.70 26.00 30.67
N ALA A 248 -16.62 26.71 29.97
CA ALA A 248 -16.30 27.49 28.78
C ALA A 248 -15.34 28.67 29.03
N ASP A 249 -15.21 29.13 30.25
CA ASP A 249 -14.32 30.22 30.68
C ASP A 249 -13.01 29.75 31.26
N ALA A 250 -12.76 28.44 31.23
CA ALA A 250 -11.53 27.87 31.78
C ALA A 250 -10.30 28.39 31.02
N LYS A 251 -9.28 28.76 31.79
CA LYS A 251 -8.01 29.24 31.25
C LYS A 251 -6.85 28.87 32.17
N VAL A 252 -5.67 28.68 31.60
CA VAL A 252 -4.42 28.67 32.33
C VAL A 252 -3.95 30.11 32.42
N VAL A 253 -3.90 30.66 33.63
CA VAL A 253 -3.59 32.07 33.87
C VAL A 253 -2.09 32.30 34.00
N ASN A 254 -1.36 31.29 34.46
CA ASN A 254 0.08 31.36 34.63
C ASN A 254 0.71 29.96 34.56
N ILE A 255 1.97 29.88 34.16
CA ILE A 255 2.80 28.67 34.23
C ILE A 255 4.07 29.00 34.99
N ASP A 256 4.10 28.64 36.28
CA ASP A 256 5.29 28.83 37.11
C ASP A 256 6.33 27.74 36.79
N GLN A 257 7.58 28.17 36.57
CA GLN A 257 8.69 27.31 36.20
C GLN A 257 9.85 27.53 37.15
N LYS A 258 10.26 26.52 37.91
CA LYS A 258 11.39 26.54 38.81
C LYS A 258 12.46 25.55 38.38
N THR A 259 13.58 26.04 37.93
CA THR A 259 14.72 25.22 37.50
C THR A 259 15.73 25.09 38.63
N SER A 260 16.19 23.88 38.90
CA SER A 260 17.26 23.58 39.87
C SER A 260 18.27 22.65 39.20
N TYR A 261 19.51 22.74 39.63
CA TYR A 261 20.59 21.89 39.17
C TYR A 261 20.78 20.69 40.11
N ASN A 262 20.74 19.47 39.53
CA ASN A 262 21.03 18.25 40.26
C ASN A 262 22.45 17.79 39.97
N GLU A 263 23.38 18.01 40.94
CA GLU A 263 24.80 17.69 40.81
C GLU A 263 25.06 16.19 40.61
N GLN A 264 24.31 15.33 41.33
CA GLN A 264 24.50 13.85 41.23
C GLN A 264 24.16 13.30 39.87
N LYS A 265 23.19 13.91 39.18
CA LYS A 265 22.72 13.47 37.87
C LYS A 265 23.23 14.32 36.72
N ASN A 266 24.03 15.36 37.02
CA ASN A 266 24.58 16.33 36.06
C ASN A 266 23.54 16.84 35.04
N ARG A 267 22.35 17.21 35.54
CA ARG A 267 21.25 17.70 34.70
C ARG A 267 20.46 18.82 35.39
N GLU A 268 19.78 19.63 34.60
CA GLU A 268 18.81 20.57 35.10
C GLU A 268 17.47 19.88 35.34
N GLU A 269 16.83 20.15 36.47
CA GLU A 269 15.52 19.64 36.82
C GLU A 269 14.56 20.82 36.93
N ILE A 270 13.42 20.74 36.21
CA ILE A 270 12.40 21.79 36.19
C ILE A 270 11.14 21.30 36.86
N GLU A 271 10.61 22.11 37.76
CA GLU A 271 9.29 21.96 38.37
C GLU A 271 8.35 22.94 37.69
N ILE A 272 7.22 22.43 37.19
CA ILE A 272 6.24 23.18 36.40
C ILE A 272 4.93 23.19 37.18
N THR A 273 4.32 24.37 37.36
CA THR A 273 2.99 24.48 37.97
C THR A 273 2.09 25.28 37.06
N PHE A 274 1.00 24.64 36.63
CA PHE A 274 -0.05 25.29 35.82
C PHE A 274 -1.10 25.88 36.79
N GLU A 275 -1.26 27.22 36.75
CA GLU A 275 -2.28 27.92 37.49
C GLU A 275 -3.55 28.03 36.66
N ILE A 276 -4.64 27.40 37.15
CA ILE A 276 -5.87 27.23 36.39
C ILE A 276 -6.97 28.06 37.04
N GLN A 277 -7.70 28.76 36.22
CA GLN A 277 -8.99 29.36 36.58
C GLN A 277 -10.07 28.55 35.88
N GLU A 278 -10.84 27.76 36.64
CA GLU A 278 -11.82 26.81 36.04
C GLU A 278 -13.05 27.51 35.47
N GLY A 279 -13.50 28.59 36.07
CA GLY A 279 -14.73 29.29 35.71
C GLY A 279 -16.00 28.58 36.14
N ILE A 280 -17.11 28.91 35.48
CA ILE A 280 -18.44 28.34 35.75
C ILE A 280 -18.72 27.20 34.80
N GLN A 281 -19.39 26.15 35.26
CA GLN A 281 -19.87 25.08 34.40
C GLN A 281 -21.21 25.49 33.77
N TYR A 282 -21.26 25.50 32.44
CA TYR A 282 -22.44 25.85 31.68
C TYR A 282 -23.15 24.61 31.12
N ASN A 283 -24.45 24.68 31.03
CA ASN A 283 -25.27 23.81 30.22
C ASN A 283 -25.54 24.43 28.85
N PHE A 284 -25.69 23.61 27.85
CA PHE A 284 -25.96 24.07 26.47
C PHE A 284 -27.42 24.54 26.34
N GLY A 285 -27.63 25.80 25.93
CA GLY A 285 -28.94 26.44 25.76
C GLY A 285 -29.53 26.34 24.36
N GLY A 286 -28.74 25.80 23.39
CA GLY A 286 -29.17 25.67 22.01
C GLY A 286 -28.40 26.58 21.05
N ILE A 287 -28.70 26.43 19.76
CA ILE A 287 -28.22 27.28 18.66
C ILE A 287 -29.41 27.86 17.95
N THR A 288 -29.38 29.16 17.68
CA THR A 288 -30.28 29.84 16.75
C THR A 288 -29.54 30.14 15.46
N PHE A 289 -30.24 30.01 14.34
CA PHE A 289 -29.69 30.28 13.01
C PHE A 289 -30.35 31.54 12.45
N ASP A 290 -29.57 32.39 11.81
CA ASP A 290 -30.00 33.61 11.17
C ASP A 290 -29.36 33.71 9.78
N GLY A 291 -30.16 34.01 8.74
CA GLY A 291 -29.71 34.12 7.36
C GLY A 291 -29.63 32.79 6.58
N ASN A 292 -30.15 31.71 7.11
CA ASN A 292 -30.22 30.40 6.45
C ASN A 292 -31.47 30.31 5.56
N HIS A 293 -31.33 30.65 4.27
CA HIS A 293 -32.42 30.61 3.26
C HIS A 293 -32.34 29.34 2.40
N VAL A 294 -31.17 28.76 2.22
CA VAL A 294 -30.91 27.54 1.40
C VAL A 294 -31.31 26.30 2.14
N PHE A 295 -30.87 26.16 3.39
CA PHE A 295 -31.20 25.03 4.25
C PHE A 295 -32.15 25.49 5.35
N THR A 296 -33.15 24.66 5.62
CA THR A 296 -34.09 24.91 6.68
C THR A 296 -33.44 24.84 8.06
N THR A 297 -34.01 25.55 9.03
CA THR A 297 -33.54 25.49 10.41
C THR A 297 -33.56 24.07 10.94
N GLU A 298 -34.56 23.25 10.59
CA GLU A 298 -34.66 21.85 10.97
C GLU A 298 -33.50 21.01 10.40
N GLU A 299 -33.08 21.22 9.14
CA GLU A 299 -31.92 20.54 8.55
C GLU A 299 -30.64 20.88 9.29
N LEU A 300 -30.43 22.13 9.67
CA LEU A 300 -29.28 22.57 10.43
C LEU A 300 -29.30 22.04 11.87
N GLU A 301 -30.46 22.04 12.53
CA GLU A 301 -30.66 21.49 13.87
C GLU A 301 -30.35 20.00 13.94
N ASN A 302 -30.64 19.24 12.87
CA ASN A 302 -30.30 17.81 12.78
C ASN A 302 -28.78 17.53 12.77
N LEU A 303 -27.95 18.53 12.45
CA LEU A 303 -26.51 18.47 12.51
C LEU A 303 -25.93 18.81 13.89
N VAL A 304 -26.78 19.32 14.80
CA VAL A 304 -26.34 19.70 16.16
C VAL A 304 -26.09 18.45 16.99
N THR A 305 -24.83 18.22 17.35
CA THR A 305 -24.45 17.05 18.13
C THR A 305 -24.68 17.20 19.62
N LEU A 306 -24.95 18.43 20.08
CA LEU A 306 -25.23 18.78 21.47
C LEU A 306 -26.73 18.79 21.76
N LYS A 307 -27.15 18.20 22.86
CA LYS A 307 -28.54 18.26 23.33
C LYS A 307 -28.74 19.47 24.23
N THR A 308 -29.78 20.25 24.01
CA THR A 308 -30.16 21.38 24.86
C THR A 308 -30.40 20.89 26.31
N GLY A 309 -29.89 21.64 27.29
CA GLY A 309 -29.93 21.29 28.71
C GLY A 309 -28.78 20.35 29.15
N ALA A 310 -28.04 19.71 28.26
CA ALA A 310 -26.88 18.91 28.59
C ALA A 310 -25.68 19.79 28.94
N VAL A 311 -24.71 19.24 29.65
CA VAL A 311 -23.44 19.93 29.92
C VAL A 311 -22.76 20.32 28.61
N TYR A 312 -22.34 21.58 28.48
CA TYR A 312 -21.67 22.10 27.32
C TYR A 312 -20.38 21.34 27.01
N ASN A 313 -20.10 21.17 25.75
CA ASN A 313 -18.89 20.51 25.26
C ASN A 313 -18.36 21.22 24.01
N GLU A 314 -17.19 21.84 24.14
CA GLU A 314 -16.57 22.63 23.08
C GLU A 314 -16.27 21.81 21.81
N THR A 315 -15.71 20.61 21.97
CA THR A 315 -15.41 19.74 20.82
C THR A 315 -16.66 19.41 20.02
N LYS A 316 -17.76 19.10 20.66
CA LYS A 316 -19.04 18.83 19.99
C LYS A 316 -19.63 20.08 19.35
N PHE A 317 -19.44 21.25 19.95
CA PHE A 317 -19.87 22.50 19.35
C PHE A 317 -19.08 22.79 18.07
N GLN A 318 -17.76 22.64 18.09
CA GLN A 318 -16.91 22.79 16.92
C GLN A 318 -17.24 21.75 15.84
N GLU A 319 -17.52 20.52 16.22
CA GLU A 319 -18.01 19.47 15.32
C GLU A 319 -19.33 19.89 14.64
N THR A 320 -20.29 20.37 15.42
CA THR A 320 -21.56 20.90 14.90
C THR A 320 -21.30 22.01 13.87
N ARG A 321 -20.44 22.99 14.20
CA ARG A 321 -20.12 24.09 13.31
C ARG A 321 -19.47 23.61 12.02
N MET A 322 -18.55 22.65 12.11
CA MET A 322 -17.93 22.02 10.94
C MET A 322 -18.96 21.26 10.09
N ASN A 323 -19.87 20.52 10.70
CA ASN A 323 -20.90 19.78 9.97
C ASN A 323 -21.81 20.73 9.17
N ILE A 324 -22.20 21.85 9.79
CA ILE A 324 -22.99 22.88 9.10
C ILE A 324 -22.20 23.50 7.96
N GLN A 325 -20.94 23.89 8.20
CA GLN A 325 -20.08 24.45 7.17
C GLN A 325 -19.87 23.48 6.01
N ASN A 326 -19.65 22.20 6.32
CA ASN A 326 -19.50 21.14 5.32
C ASN A 326 -20.78 20.96 4.50
N LEU A 327 -21.98 21.04 5.12
CA LEU A 327 -23.23 20.94 4.40
C LEU A 327 -23.31 22.02 3.30
N TYR A 328 -22.97 23.26 3.63
CA TYR A 328 -22.94 24.36 2.66
C TYR A 328 -21.86 24.14 1.60
N TYR A 329 -20.66 23.77 2.04
CA TYR A 329 -19.51 23.57 1.16
C TYR A 329 -19.75 22.43 0.16
N GLU A 330 -20.30 21.30 0.62
CA GLU A 330 -20.62 20.13 -0.23
C GLU A 330 -21.73 20.45 -1.26
N ASN A 331 -22.57 21.46 -0.98
CA ASN A 331 -23.61 21.90 -1.89
C ASN A 331 -23.20 23.11 -2.76
N GLY A 332 -21.90 23.43 -2.77
CA GLY A 332 -21.33 24.43 -3.68
C GLY A 332 -21.26 25.86 -3.13
N TYR A 333 -21.60 26.06 -1.88
CA TYR A 333 -21.55 27.41 -1.29
C TYR A 333 -20.17 27.70 -0.70
N THR A 334 -19.15 27.88 -1.54
CA THR A 334 -17.73 27.97 -1.10
C THR A 334 -17.40 29.35 -0.51
N SER A 335 -18.12 30.40 -0.91
CA SER A 335 -17.89 31.76 -0.46
C SER A 335 -18.75 32.15 0.75
N ASN A 336 -19.45 31.19 1.38
CA ASN A 336 -20.26 31.43 2.57
C ASN A 336 -19.44 32.02 3.72
N ARG A 337 -20.09 32.77 4.59
CA ARG A 337 -19.47 33.32 5.80
C ARG A 337 -20.32 33.00 7.01
N PHE A 338 -19.66 32.50 8.08
CA PHE A 338 -20.30 32.20 9.33
C PHE A 338 -19.76 33.11 10.42
N ALA A 339 -20.65 33.84 11.08
CA ALA A 339 -20.36 34.58 12.31
C ALA A 339 -21.06 33.86 13.47
N THR A 340 -20.41 33.71 14.58
CA THR A 340 -20.94 33.02 15.77
C THR A 340 -20.94 33.99 16.94
N ASP A 341 -22.12 34.34 17.42
CA ASP A 341 -22.31 35.12 18.63
C ASP A 341 -22.55 34.16 19.80
N ILE A 342 -21.90 34.44 20.90
CA ILE A 342 -21.95 33.63 22.13
C ILE A 342 -22.73 34.42 23.17
N ASN A 343 -23.78 33.82 23.71
CA ASN A 343 -24.49 34.34 24.85
C ASN A 343 -24.26 33.44 26.06
N LYS A 344 -23.59 33.98 27.11
CA LYS A 344 -23.33 33.31 28.38
C LYS A 344 -24.13 33.97 29.48
N ASP A 345 -25.04 33.23 30.05
CA ASP A 345 -25.78 33.67 31.25
C ASP A 345 -25.17 32.94 32.49
N ALA A 346 -24.46 33.70 33.28
CA ALA A 346 -23.79 33.20 34.47
C ALA A 346 -24.76 32.87 35.60
N GLU A 347 -25.95 33.51 35.68
CA GLU A 347 -26.95 33.26 36.72
C GLU A 347 -27.66 31.94 36.43
N SER A 348 -28.14 31.73 35.23
CA SER A 348 -28.82 30.50 34.82
C SER A 348 -27.81 29.37 34.46
N LYS A 349 -26.51 29.69 34.34
CA LYS A 349 -25.42 28.79 33.92
C LYS A 349 -25.69 28.18 32.56
N VAL A 350 -26.20 28.97 31.63
CA VAL A 350 -26.53 28.54 30.26
C VAL A 350 -25.65 29.27 29.23
N ILE A 351 -25.13 28.51 28.28
CA ILE A 351 -24.43 29.03 27.12
C ILE A 351 -25.23 28.72 25.87
N SER A 352 -25.55 29.68 25.10
CA SER A 352 -26.28 29.58 23.81
C SER A 352 -25.55 30.32 22.71
N TYR A 353 -25.81 29.94 21.48
CA TYR A 353 -25.13 30.47 20.31
C TYR A 353 -26.16 31.01 19.29
N THR A 354 -25.77 32.05 18.59
CA THR A 354 -26.44 32.49 17.36
C THR A 354 -25.45 32.40 16.22
N ILE A 355 -25.73 31.54 15.23
CA ILE A 355 -24.91 31.40 14.02
C ILE A 355 -25.56 32.21 12.94
N ARG A 356 -24.92 33.32 12.55
CA ARG A 356 -25.33 34.13 11.40
C ARG A 356 -24.64 33.62 10.14
N ILE A 357 -25.43 33.32 9.13
CA ILE A 357 -24.98 32.70 7.88
C ILE A 357 -25.20 33.67 6.74
N GLN A 358 -24.14 34.01 6.03
CA GLN A 358 -24.22 34.72 4.75
C GLN A 358 -23.91 33.68 3.67
N GLU A 359 -24.96 33.22 2.98
CA GLU A 359 -24.87 32.03 2.10
C GLU A 359 -24.12 32.31 0.80
N ASN A 360 -24.19 33.50 0.26
CA ASN A 360 -23.63 33.92 -1.03
C ASN A 360 -24.07 33.01 -2.22
N PRO A 361 -23.73 33.33 -3.47
CA PRO A 361 -24.07 32.50 -4.62
C PRO A 361 -23.35 31.15 -4.59
N ARG A 362 -23.97 30.18 -5.24
CA ARG A 362 -23.43 28.82 -5.41
C ARG A 362 -22.30 28.86 -6.42
N SER A 363 -21.18 28.19 -6.09
CA SER A 363 -20.01 28.11 -6.94
C SER A 363 -20.09 26.95 -7.92
N HIS A 364 -19.66 27.19 -9.14
CA HIS A 364 -19.50 26.20 -10.20
C HIS A 364 -18.03 26.08 -10.57
N ILE A 365 -17.65 24.90 -11.06
CA ILE A 365 -16.30 24.62 -11.52
C ILE A 365 -16.14 25.26 -12.90
N GLU A 366 -15.21 26.20 -13.04
CA GLU A 366 -14.90 26.82 -14.33
C GLU A 366 -13.88 25.96 -15.10
N ASN A 367 -12.75 25.63 -14.47
CA ASN A 367 -11.69 24.83 -15.09
C ASN A 367 -11.20 23.74 -14.14
N ILE A 368 -10.79 22.62 -14.73
CA ILE A 368 -10.04 21.56 -14.03
C ILE A 368 -8.64 21.54 -14.63
N ILE A 369 -7.65 21.97 -13.85
CA ILE A 369 -6.27 22.15 -14.27
C ILE A 369 -5.43 21.04 -13.63
N ILE A 370 -4.65 20.34 -14.45
CA ILE A 370 -3.72 19.30 -13.99
C ILE A 370 -2.30 19.82 -14.17
N LYS A 371 -1.47 19.68 -13.13
CA LYS A 371 -0.07 20.11 -13.13
C LYS A 371 0.84 18.99 -12.59
N GLY A 372 2.08 18.93 -13.11
CA GLY A 372 3.11 18.02 -12.63
C GLY A 372 3.09 16.63 -13.28
N ASN A 373 2.23 16.39 -14.26
CA ASN A 373 2.18 15.14 -15.01
C ASN A 373 3.10 15.21 -16.24
N GLU A 374 4.31 14.72 -16.11
CA GLU A 374 5.29 14.73 -17.22
C GLU A 374 5.18 13.48 -18.10
N LYS A 375 5.08 12.29 -17.50
CA LYS A 375 4.94 11.00 -18.18
C LYS A 375 3.47 10.64 -18.39
N THR A 376 2.64 10.79 -17.37
CA THR A 376 1.23 10.39 -17.39
C THR A 376 0.41 11.34 -18.23
N LYS A 377 -0.33 10.81 -19.19
CA LYS A 377 -1.18 11.61 -20.09
C LYS A 377 -2.34 12.24 -19.32
N ASP A 378 -2.71 13.48 -19.69
CA ASP A 378 -3.78 14.26 -19.03
C ASP A 378 -5.09 13.47 -18.95
N PHE A 379 -5.51 12.79 -20.01
CA PHE A 379 -6.75 12.01 -20.03
C PHE A 379 -6.78 10.88 -18.99
N VAL A 380 -5.61 10.34 -18.59
CA VAL A 380 -5.50 9.27 -17.59
C VAL A 380 -5.84 9.81 -16.21
N ILE A 381 -5.43 11.05 -15.93
CA ILE A 381 -5.72 11.73 -14.67
C ILE A 381 -7.16 12.20 -14.66
N ARG A 382 -7.59 12.89 -15.71
CA ARG A 382 -8.90 13.50 -15.83
C ARG A 382 -10.06 12.50 -15.66
N ARG A 383 -9.94 11.31 -16.24
CA ARG A 383 -10.98 10.25 -16.14
C ARG A 383 -11.17 9.67 -14.73
N GLU A 384 -10.20 9.85 -13.82
CA GLU A 384 -10.29 9.40 -12.42
C GLU A 384 -10.92 10.47 -11.51
N ILE A 385 -11.08 11.70 -11.99
CA ILE A 385 -11.63 12.82 -11.25
C ILE A 385 -13.14 12.88 -11.52
N PRO A 386 -14.00 12.66 -10.49
CA PRO A 386 -15.46 12.54 -10.68
C PRO A 386 -16.15 13.91 -10.70
N ILE A 387 -15.56 14.93 -11.33
CA ILE A 387 -16.08 16.26 -11.55
C ILE A 387 -15.84 16.67 -13.00
N GLU A 388 -16.73 17.49 -13.53
CA GLU A 388 -16.66 18.07 -14.88
C GLU A 388 -16.76 19.61 -14.79
N GLU A 389 -16.25 20.29 -15.81
CA GLU A 389 -16.41 21.74 -15.95
C GLU A 389 -17.90 22.10 -16.07
N GLY A 390 -18.36 23.09 -15.31
CA GLY A 390 -19.76 23.42 -15.15
C GLY A 390 -20.48 22.72 -14.00
N ASP A 391 -19.92 21.69 -13.41
CA ASP A 391 -20.49 21.05 -12.22
C ASP A 391 -20.54 22.03 -11.05
N ILE A 392 -21.47 21.76 -10.14
CA ILE A 392 -21.48 22.42 -8.84
C ILE A 392 -20.25 21.93 -8.05
N PHE A 393 -19.56 22.87 -7.41
CA PHE A 393 -18.46 22.55 -6.53
C PHE A 393 -18.88 21.52 -5.46
N SER A 394 -18.09 20.51 -5.27
CA SER A 394 -18.25 19.49 -4.22
C SER A 394 -16.90 19.03 -3.71
N ASN A 395 -16.60 19.35 -2.46
CA ASN A 395 -15.36 18.96 -1.81
C ASN A 395 -15.24 17.42 -1.68
N ALA A 396 -16.37 16.71 -1.49
CA ALA A 396 -16.39 15.24 -1.44
C ALA A 396 -15.95 14.62 -2.78
N LYS A 397 -16.47 15.16 -3.91
CA LYS A 397 -16.05 14.69 -5.25
C LYS A 397 -14.57 14.99 -5.51
N ILE A 398 -14.06 16.18 -5.11
CA ILE A 398 -12.64 16.54 -5.25
C ILE A 398 -11.76 15.60 -4.42
N SER A 399 -12.14 15.35 -3.17
CA SER A 399 -11.43 14.40 -2.28
C SER A 399 -11.47 12.97 -2.82
N ASN A 400 -12.57 12.58 -3.46
CA ASN A 400 -12.65 11.27 -4.15
C ASN A 400 -11.71 11.21 -5.36
N GLY A 401 -11.65 12.30 -6.14
CA GLY A 401 -10.68 12.43 -7.25
C GLY A 401 -9.24 12.28 -6.77
N MET A 402 -8.86 13.03 -5.73
CA MET A 402 -7.55 12.90 -5.10
C MET A 402 -7.25 11.46 -4.67
N ARG A 403 -8.19 10.80 -3.99
CA ARG A 403 -8.05 9.40 -3.55
C ARG A 403 -7.94 8.44 -4.73
N ASN A 404 -8.72 8.63 -5.79
CA ASN A 404 -8.66 7.81 -6.99
C ASN A 404 -7.28 7.92 -7.66
N LEU A 405 -6.77 9.13 -7.81
CA LEU A 405 -5.44 9.38 -8.38
C LEU A 405 -4.33 8.76 -7.52
N TYR A 406 -4.41 8.92 -6.20
CA TYR A 406 -3.44 8.28 -5.29
C TYR A 406 -3.47 6.74 -5.37
N ASN A 407 -4.65 6.16 -5.54
CA ASN A 407 -4.83 4.71 -5.67
C ASN A 407 -4.26 4.13 -6.99
N LEU A 408 -4.03 4.95 -8.01
CA LEU A 408 -3.33 4.51 -9.22
C LEU A 408 -1.88 4.11 -8.95
N GLN A 409 -1.28 4.65 -7.87
CA GLN A 409 0.13 4.47 -7.54
C GLN A 409 1.10 5.00 -8.61
N TYR A 410 0.66 5.97 -9.41
CA TYR A 410 1.50 6.68 -10.38
C TYR A 410 2.12 7.93 -9.76
N PHE A 411 1.58 8.38 -8.62
CA PHE A 411 1.93 9.64 -7.98
C PHE A 411 2.35 9.39 -6.51
N SER A 412 3.44 10.06 -6.10
CA SER A 412 3.91 10.11 -4.72
C SER A 412 3.10 11.09 -3.88
N ALA A 413 2.60 12.17 -4.54
CA ALA A 413 1.71 13.14 -3.93
C ALA A 413 0.63 13.59 -4.93
N VAL A 414 -0.55 13.90 -4.38
CA VAL A 414 -1.68 14.52 -5.13
C VAL A 414 -2.28 15.59 -4.23
N SER A 415 -2.20 16.84 -4.67
CA SER A 415 -2.69 18.01 -3.90
C SER A 415 -3.71 18.77 -4.72
N PRO A 416 -5.02 18.67 -4.37
CA PRO A 416 -6.03 19.53 -4.96
C PRO A 416 -6.01 20.92 -4.32
N GLU A 417 -6.12 21.96 -5.12
CA GLU A 417 -6.25 23.35 -4.70
C GLU A 417 -7.46 23.98 -5.37
N VAL A 418 -8.20 24.80 -4.63
CA VAL A 418 -9.35 25.53 -5.13
C VAL A 418 -8.95 27.00 -5.28
N LEU A 419 -8.94 27.50 -6.49
CA LEU A 419 -8.64 28.87 -6.81
C LEU A 419 -9.92 29.62 -7.21
N GLN A 420 -9.92 30.96 -7.03
CA GLN A 420 -10.99 31.81 -7.54
C GLN A 420 -10.94 31.80 -9.07
N GLY A 421 -12.06 31.56 -9.71
CA GLY A 421 -12.20 31.63 -11.15
C GLY A 421 -12.39 33.07 -11.66
N SER A 422 -12.83 33.21 -12.90
CA SER A 422 -13.01 34.50 -13.58
C SER A 422 -14.11 35.38 -12.95
N GLU A 423 -15.09 34.75 -12.28
CA GLU A 423 -16.22 35.45 -11.61
C GLU A 423 -16.34 34.97 -10.15
N GLU A 424 -17.04 35.71 -9.30
CA GLU A 424 -17.17 35.47 -7.86
C GLU A 424 -17.74 34.07 -7.52
N ASN A 425 -18.59 33.54 -8.38
CA ASN A 425 -19.23 32.23 -8.22
C ASN A 425 -18.59 31.11 -9.09
N LEU A 426 -17.43 31.36 -9.67
CA LEU A 426 -16.65 30.37 -10.42
C LEU A 426 -15.38 30.00 -9.67
N VAL A 427 -15.02 28.75 -9.73
CA VAL A 427 -13.80 28.20 -9.09
C VAL A 427 -13.04 27.34 -10.06
N ASP A 428 -11.72 27.48 -10.05
CA ASP A 428 -10.79 26.58 -10.72
C ASP A 428 -10.28 25.53 -9.75
N ILE A 429 -10.30 24.27 -10.17
CA ILE A 429 -9.75 23.17 -9.39
C ILE A 429 -8.42 22.75 -9.99
N VAL A 430 -7.35 22.95 -9.24
CA VAL A 430 -6.00 22.60 -9.68
C VAL A 430 -5.57 21.32 -8.96
N PHE A 431 -5.33 20.24 -9.71
CA PHE A 431 -4.71 19.03 -9.19
C PHE A 431 -3.22 19.05 -9.51
N THR A 432 -2.39 19.29 -8.50
CA THR A 432 -0.95 19.17 -8.62
C THR A 432 -0.53 17.76 -8.23
N VAL A 433 0.14 17.06 -9.13
CA VAL A 433 0.62 15.69 -8.93
C VAL A 433 2.14 15.64 -8.96
N GLU A 434 2.73 14.77 -8.16
CA GLU A 434 4.14 14.42 -8.21
C GLU A 434 4.28 12.99 -8.67
N GLU A 435 4.86 12.77 -9.85
CA GLU A 435 4.99 11.42 -10.42
C GLU A 435 6.04 10.60 -9.69
N GLN A 436 5.79 9.29 -9.58
CA GLN A 436 6.76 8.32 -9.09
C GLN A 436 7.02 7.23 -10.13
N SER A 437 8.05 6.41 -9.91
CA SER A 437 8.31 5.28 -10.79
C SER A 437 7.13 4.32 -10.80
N THR A 438 6.61 4.03 -11.99
CA THR A 438 5.56 3.04 -12.23
C THR A 438 6.13 1.68 -12.64
N THR A 439 7.45 1.62 -12.85
CA THR A 439 8.17 0.40 -13.17
C THR A 439 8.68 -0.23 -11.88
N SER A 440 8.31 -1.49 -11.64
CA SER A 440 8.83 -2.31 -10.55
C SER A 440 9.61 -3.50 -11.09
N LEU A 441 10.60 -3.91 -10.32
CA LEU A 441 11.37 -5.12 -10.53
C LEU A 441 11.28 -5.95 -9.25
N ASP A 442 10.52 -7.01 -9.31
CA ASP A 442 10.25 -7.87 -8.17
C ASP A 442 11.09 -9.15 -8.28
N PHE A 443 11.81 -9.48 -7.23
CA PHE A 443 12.51 -10.76 -7.08
C PHE A 443 11.99 -11.47 -5.84
N GLY A 444 11.73 -12.77 -5.96
CA GLY A 444 11.28 -13.59 -4.85
C GLY A 444 11.87 -14.98 -4.89
N PHE A 445 12.00 -15.57 -3.72
CA PHE A 445 12.24 -17.01 -3.58
C PHE A 445 10.97 -17.63 -3.02
N THR A 446 10.46 -18.63 -3.68
CA THR A 446 9.30 -19.41 -3.22
C THR A 446 9.79 -20.81 -2.84
N PHE A 447 9.38 -21.28 -1.67
CA PHE A 447 9.55 -22.70 -1.35
C PHE A 447 8.26 -23.42 -1.79
N SER A 448 8.36 -24.22 -2.83
CA SER A 448 7.32 -25.19 -3.18
C SER A 448 7.47 -26.38 -2.22
N GLY A 449 6.40 -26.79 -1.57
CA GLY A 449 6.44 -27.84 -0.54
C GLY A 449 7.26 -29.06 -0.94
N VAL A 450 7.81 -29.77 0.06
CA VAL A 450 8.69 -30.93 -0.14
C VAL A 450 7.95 -32.01 -0.93
N SER A 451 8.27 -32.12 -2.21
CA SER A 451 7.76 -33.21 -3.05
C SER A 451 8.73 -34.40 -3.16
N ASP A 452 10.01 -34.23 -2.84
CA ASP A 452 10.99 -35.30 -2.88
C ASP A 452 12.05 -35.23 -1.76
N PRO A 453 12.39 -36.35 -1.12
CA PRO A 453 13.53 -36.43 -0.20
C PRO A 453 14.83 -36.24 -0.96
N GLY A 454 15.44 -35.07 -0.87
CA GLY A 454 16.75 -34.76 -1.44
C GLY A 454 16.84 -33.54 -2.32
N GLU A 455 15.74 -32.94 -2.70
CA GLU A 455 15.70 -31.68 -3.45
C GLU A 455 15.37 -30.50 -2.53
N ILE A 456 16.03 -29.38 -2.75
CA ILE A 456 15.65 -28.14 -2.10
C ILE A 456 14.57 -27.49 -2.96
N PRO A 457 13.32 -27.46 -2.51
CA PRO A 457 12.19 -26.95 -3.31
C PRO A 457 12.19 -25.41 -3.30
N ILE A 458 13.19 -24.80 -3.92
CA ILE A 458 13.31 -23.36 -4.05
C ILE A 458 13.02 -22.97 -5.50
N ALA A 459 12.03 -22.13 -5.71
CA ALA A 459 11.79 -21.45 -6.97
C ALA A 459 12.22 -19.98 -6.88
N LEU A 460 13.01 -19.53 -7.84
CA LEU A 460 13.32 -18.12 -8.04
C LEU A 460 12.22 -17.53 -8.94
N THR A 461 11.56 -16.49 -8.48
CA THR A 461 10.63 -15.71 -9.28
C THR A 461 11.23 -14.34 -9.57
N ALA A 462 11.12 -13.89 -10.81
CA ALA A 462 11.46 -12.54 -11.20
C ALA A 462 10.32 -11.96 -12.04
N ARG A 463 9.95 -10.71 -11.79
CA ARG A 463 8.93 -9.99 -12.56
C ARG A 463 9.37 -8.56 -12.80
N ILE A 464 9.26 -8.12 -14.02
CA ILE A 464 9.34 -6.72 -14.41
C ILE A 464 7.93 -6.29 -14.80
N GLN A 465 7.48 -5.19 -14.23
CA GLN A 465 6.16 -4.64 -14.49
C GLN A 465 6.21 -3.13 -14.59
N ASP A 466 5.53 -2.55 -15.57
CA ASP A 466 5.21 -1.13 -15.62
C ASP A 466 3.69 -0.98 -15.61
N SER A 467 3.16 -0.30 -14.59
CA SER A 467 1.72 -0.08 -14.41
C SER A 467 1.18 1.10 -15.21
N ASN A 468 2.05 1.91 -15.80
CA ASN A 468 1.69 3.09 -16.59
C ASN A 468 2.54 3.19 -17.88
N ILE A 469 2.57 2.11 -18.66
CA ILE A 469 3.39 2.07 -19.89
C ILE A 469 2.96 3.18 -20.85
N PHE A 470 3.92 3.90 -21.40
CA PHE A 470 3.74 5.08 -22.26
C PHE A 470 2.93 6.22 -21.63
N GLY A 471 2.72 6.22 -20.31
CA GLY A 471 1.89 7.20 -19.61
C GLY A 471 0.39 7.06 -19.87
N GLU A 472 -0.07 5.95 -20.43
CA GLU A 472 -1.47 5.75 -20.86
C GLU A 472 -2.33 5.01 -19.83
N GLY A 473 -1.80 4.76 -18.62
CA GLY A 473 -2.50 4.02 -17.58
C GLY A 473 -2.74 2.56 -17.93
N LYS A 474 -1.80 1.95 -18.65
CA LYS A 474 -1.79 0.56 -19.08
C LYS A 474 -0.69 -0.20 -18.36
N LEU A 475 -0.97 -1.44 -18.00
CA LEU A 475 -0.04 -2.34 -17.35
C LEU A 475 0.58 -3.28 -18.37
N ALA A 476 1.89 -3.44 -18.31
CA ALA A 476 2.59 -4.54 -19.00
C ALA A 476 3.52 -5.22 -18.00
N SER A 477 3.56 -6.54 -18.00
CA SER A 477 4.47 -7.30 -17.15
C SER A 477 5.04 -8.51 -17.87
N VAL A 478 6.28 -8.83 -17.51
CA VAL A 478 6.98 -10.07 -17.87
C VAL A 478 7.41 -10.73 -16.57
N GLY A 479 7.02 -11.96 -16.37
CA GLY A 479 7.39 -12.74 -15.20
C GLY A 479 8.03 -14.07 -15.59
N THR A 480 8.91 -14.58 -14.74
CA THR A 480 9.49 -15.92 -14.87
C THR A 480 9.59 -16.58 -13.50
N THR A 481 9.38 -17.88 -13.50
CA THR A 481 9.65 -18.73 -12.33
C THR A 481 10.66 -19.79 -12.76
N LEU A 482 11.68 -19.99 -11.97
CA LEU A 482 12.76 -20.94 -12.24
C LEU A 482 13.01 -21.78 -10.99
N SER A 483 12.75 -23.06 -11.08
CA SER A 483 13.13 -24.07 -10.10
C SER A 483 13.71 -25.30 -10.78
N THR A 484 14.15 -26.26 -10.01
CA THR A 484 14.57 -27.57 -10.54
C THR A 484 13.42 -28.29 -11.23
N ASN A 485 12.20 -28.14 -10.70
CA ASN A 485 11.02 -28.88 -11.14
C ASN A 485 10.03 -28.06 -11.95
N GLU A 486 10.19 -26.72 -11.99
CA GLU A 486 9.29 -25.83 -12.74
C GLU A 486 10.05 -24.68 -13.38
N GLN A 487 9.82 -24.46 -14.66
CA GLN A 487 10.25 -23.28 -15.38
C GLN A 487 9.02 -22.65 -16.07
N SER A 488 8.80 -21.37 -15.84
CA SER A 488 7.68 -20.67 -16.49
C SER A 488 8.04 -19.26 -16.91
N VAL A 489 7.36 -18.81 -17.97
CA VAL A 489 7.39 -17.43 -18.45
C VAL A 489 5.96 -16.97 -18.62
N SER A 490 5.67 -15.76 -18.17
CA SER A 490 4.37 -15.13 -18.28
C SER A 490 4.47 -13.71 -18.83
N LEU A 491 3.57 -13.36 -19.71
CA LEU A 491 3.36 -12.03 -20.26
C LEU A 491 1.96 -11.59 -19.88
N SER A 492 1.81 -10.35 -19.42
CA SER A 492 0.50 -9.80 -19.10
C SER A 492 0.40 -8.37 -19.60
N TYR A 493 -0.75 -8.04 -20.14
CA TYR A 493 -1.12 -6.70 -20.56
C TYR A 493 -2.51 -6.38 -20.03
N GLY A 494 -2.65 -5.22 -19.39
CA GLY A 494 -3.90 -4.81 -18.74
C GLY A 494 -4.15 -3.32 -18.88
N GLN A 495 -5.41 -2.94 -18.73
CA GLN A 495 -5.84 -1.54 -18.59
C GLN A 495 -7.12 -1.46 -17.77
N ASN A 496 -7.31 -0.35 -17.07
CA ASN A 496 -8.48 -0.14 -16.21
C ASN A 496 -9.64 0.56 -16.95
N TRP A 497 -9.38 1.09 -18.13
CA TRP A 497 -10.36 1.82 -18.94
C TRP A 497 -10.37 1.27 -20.38
N LEU A 498 -11.48 0.72 -20.80
CA LEU A 498 -11.70 0.23 -22.15
C LEU A 498 -12.77 1.10 -22.82
N PHE A 499 -12.48 1.65 -24.01
CA PHE A 499 -13.37 2.53 -24.75
C PHE A 499 -13.90 3.72 -23.94
N ASN A 500 -13.02 4.35 -23.14
CA ASN A 500 -13.37 5.45 -22.24
C ASN A 500 -14.44 5.12 -21.17
N LYS A 501 -14.59 3.83 -20.86
CA LYS A 501 -15.45 3.36 -19.76
C LYS A 501 -14.59 2.69 -18.69
N PRO A 502 -14.96 2.74 -17.41
CA PRO A 502 -14.19 2.12 -16.31
C PRO A 502 -14.32 0.60 -16.32
N ILE A 503 -13.95 -0.01 -17.46
CA ILE A 503 -13.93 -1.45 -17.67
C ILE A 503 -12.47 -1.88 -17.69
N SER A 504 -12.05 -2.60 -16.68
CA SER A 504 -10.73 -3.21 -16.64
C SER A 504 -10.65 -4.40 -17.60
N THR A 505 -9.53 -4.52 -18.28
CA THR A 505 -9.24 -5.67 -19.15
C THR A 505 -7.85 -6.20 -18.82
N ASN A 506 -7.68 -7.50 -18.91
CA ASN A 506 -6.38 -8.15 -18.82
C ASN A 506 -6.28 -9.28 -19.83
N ILE A 507 -5.12 -9.33 -20.50
CA ILE A 507 -4.72 -10.41 -21.39
C ILE A 507 -3.44 -10.99 -20.79
N SER A 508 -3.42 -12.30 -20.60
CA SER A 508 -2.24 -13.00 -20.09
C SER A 508 -1.88 -14.17 -21.01
N LEU A 509 -0.61 -14.35 -21.27
CA LEU A 509 -0.05 -15.48 -21.98
C LEU A 509 1.05 -16.08 -21.11
N SER A 510 1.04 -17.38 -20.92
CA SER A 510 2.08 -18.08 -20.17
C SER A 510 2.44 -19.41 -20.77
N TYR A 511 3.69 -19.77 -20.60
CA TYR A 511 4.22 -21.12 -20.86
C TYR A 511 4.87 -21.62 -19.59
N SER A 512 4.59 -22.87 -19.23
CA SER A 512 5.25 -23.56 -18.14
C SER A 512 5.68 -24.96 -18.56
N HIS A 513 6.83 -25.35 -18.05
CA HIS A 513 7.35 -26.70 -18.08
C HIS A 513 7.58 -27.16 -16.65
N SER A 514 7.07 -28.33 -16.28
CA SER A 514 7.22 -28.88 -14.95
C SER A 514 7.47 -30.38 -14.96
N ASN A 515 8.32 -30.83 -14.04
CA ASN A 515 8.57 -32.22 -13.73
C ASN A 515 7.73 -32.61 -12.51
N ASN A 516 6.84 -33.56 -12.70
CA ASN A 516 5.86 -33.96 -11.70
C ASN A 516 6.01 -35.45 -11.37
N TYR A 517 5.58 -35.83 -10.18
CA TYR A 517 5.55 -37.22 -9.74
C TYR A 517 4.09 -37.64 -9.52
N ALA A 518 3.80 -38.89 -9.91
CA ALA A 518 2.47 -39.46 -9.70
C ALA A 518 2.56 -40.92 -9.30
N LEU A 519 1.55 -41.39 -8.56
CA LEU A 519 1.37 -42.83 -8.29
C LEU A 519 0.93 -43.56 -9.57
N ARG A 520 1.39 -44.84 -9.71
CA ARG A 520 1.23 -45.61 -10.91
C ARG A 520 1.30 -47.10 -10.67
N ASP A 521 0.78 -47.86 -11.62
CA ASP A 521 1.06 -49.29 -11.83
C ASP A 521 2.21 -49.46 -12.82
N LYS A 522 2.90 -50.59 -12.74
CA LYS A 522 4.00 -50.94 -13.62
C LYS A 522 3.61 -52.07 -14.58
N ILE A 523 3.90 -51.85 -15.87
CA ILE A 523 3.78 -52.93 -16.87
C ILE A 523 5.04 -53.77 -16.85
N LEU A 524 4.91 -55.05 -16.54
CA LEU A 524 6.01 -56.01 -16.54
C LEU A 524 6.38 -56.39 -17.98
N PRO A 525 7.62 -56.88 -18.24
CA PRO A 525 8.03 -57.39 -19.56
C PRO A 525 7.16 -58.56 -20.08
N SER A 526 6.42 -59.24 -19.24
CA SER A 526 5.39 -60.23 -19.62
C SER A 526 4.10 -59.64 -20.18
N GLY A 527 3.91 -58.32 -20.03
CA GLY A 527 2.65 -57.65 -20.31
C GLY A 527 1.63 -57.65 -19.16
N ASP A 528 1.99 -58.29 -18.04
CA ASP A 528 1.15 -58.26 -16.84
C ASP A 528 1.27 -56.92 -16.10
N ILE A 529 0.24 -56.55 -15.34
CA ILE A 529 0.25 -55.31 -14.51
C ILE A 529 0.66 -55.66 -13.09
N ASP A 530 1.73 -55.04 -12.60
CA ASP A 530 2.14 -55.09 -11.21
C ASP A 530 1.48 -53.91 -10.46
N ASN A 531 0.58 -54.25 -9.56
CA ASN A 531 -0.21 -53.26 -8.80
C ASN A 531 0.48 -52.79 -7.51
N ASP A 532 1.78 -53.06 -7.33
CA ASP A 532 2.53 -52.45 -6.24
C ASP A 532 2.61 -50.94 -6.42
N TYR A 533 2.58 -50.18 -5.30
CA TYR A 533 2.61 -48.72 -5.34
C TYR A 533 4.00 -48.22 -5.78
N TYR A 534 4.08 -47.69 -7.01
CA TYR A 534 5.26 -47.06 -7.57
C TYR A 534 5.02 -45.58 -7.80
N TYR A 535 6.12 -44.81 -7.88
CA TYR A 535 6.07 -43.43 -8.37
C TYR A 535 6.67 -43.36 -9.75
N MET A 536 6.03 -42.62 -10.63
CA MET A 536 6.57 -42.23 -11.94
C MET A 536 6.85 -40.74 -11.99
N GLN A 537 7.83 -40.36 -12.78
CA GLN A 537 8.06 -38.98 -13.15
C GLN A 537 7.43 -38.72 -14.54
N TYR A 538 6.77 -37.59 -14.70
CA TYR A 538 6.30 -37.14 -15.98
C TYR A 538 6.60 -35.65 -16.17
N GLU A 539 6.86 -35.26 -17.41
CA GLU A 539 7.04 -33.86 -17.78
C GLU A 539 5.71 -33.29 -18.25
N GLN A 540 5.35 -32.10 -17.78
CA GLN A 540 4.16 -31.41 -18.24
C GLN A 540 4.56 -30.08 -18.89
N ASN A 541 4.09 -29.88 -20.10
CA ASN A 541 4.20 -28.63 -20.84
C ASN A 541 2.81 -28.00 -20.94
N GLN A 542 2.71 -26.71 -20.66
CA GLN A 542 1.43 -26.00 -20.70
C GLN A 542 1.58 -24.61 -21.29
N PHE A 543 0.79 -24.30 -22.30
CA PHE A 543 0.53 -22.95 -22.79
C PHE A 543 -0.82 -22.49 -22.27
N SER A 544 -0.90 -21.25 -21.76
CA SER A 544 -2.17 -20.70 -21.29
C SER A 544 -2.41 -19.29 -21.82
N LEU A 545 -3.64 -19.06 -22.27
CA LEU A 545 -4.16 -17.75 -22.68
C LEU A 545 -5.32 -17.39 -21.75
N GLY A 546 -5.21 -16.26 -21.08
CA GLY A 546 -6.27 -15.69 -20.24
C GLY A 546 -6.76 -14.37 -20.80
N LEU A 547 -8.08 -14.19 -20.84
CA LEU A 547 -8.75 -12.95 -21.18
C LEU A 547 -9.75 -12.63 -20.07
N SER A 548 -9.72 -11.40 -19.53
CA SER A 548 -10.68 -10.99 -18.51
C SER A 548 -11.15 -9.56 -18.68
N LEU A 549 -12.38 -9.33 -18.26
CA LEU A 549 -13.04 -8.03 -18.19
C LEU A 549 -13.58 -7.85 -16.78
N GLY A 550 -13.57 -6.61 -16.29
CA GLY A 550 -14.12 -6.28 -14.98
C GLY A 550 -14.65 -4.85 -14.92
N HIS A 551 -15.58 -4.63 -14.02
CA HIS A 551 -16.07 -3.29 -13.69
C HIS A 551 -16.03 -3.10 -12.17
N ARG A 552 -15.63 -1.91 -11.75
CA ARG A 552 -15.46 -1.54 -10.35
C ARG A 552 -16.36 -0.38 -10.00
N TRP A 553 -17.09 -0.49 -8.89
CA TRP A 553 -17.85 0.59 -8.28
C TRP A 553 -17.25 0.89 -6.90
N THR A 554 -17.26 2.16 -6.50
CA THR A 554 -16.68 2.62 -5.23
C THR A 554 -17.69 3.39 -4.38
N PRO A 555 -18.81 2.79 -3.97
CA PRO A 555 -19.68 3.41 -2.99
C PRO A 555 -18.97 3.58 -1.64
N ASN A 556 -19.50 4.43 -0.76
CA ASN A 556 -18.85 4.79 0.50
C ASN A 556 -18.60 3.61 1.46
N PHE A 557 -19.36 2.52 1.34
CA PHE A 557 -19.31 1.39 2.29
C PHE A 557 -18.36 0.27 1.87
N ALA A 558 -18.05 0.12 0.58
CA ALA A 558 -17.18 -0.94 0.07
C ALA A 558 -16.76 -0.70 -1.38
N ILE A 559 -15.71 -1.39 -1.82
CA ILE A 559 -15.35 -1.50 -3.23
C ILE A 559 -16.07 -2.74 -3.78
N LEU A 560 -16.92 -2.54 -4.79
CA LEU A 560 -17.62 -3.61 -5.49
C LEU A 560 -16.90 -3.90 -6.80
N THR A 561 -16.64 -5.16 -7.10
CA THR A 561 -16.02 -5.56 -8.38
C THR A 561 -16.78 -6.72 -8.99
N LEU A 562 -17.24 -6.56 -10.23
CA LEU A 562 -17.74 -7.64 -11.06
C LEU A 562 -16.71 -7.91 -12.15
N SER A 563 -16.27 -9.15 -12.28
CA SER A 563 -15.31 -9.55 -13.30
C SER A 563 -15.69 -10.87 -13.92
N GLY A 564 -15.26 -11.11 -15.14
CA GLY A 564 -15.42 -12.37 -15.82
C GLY A 564 -14.32 -12.57 -16.85
N GLY A 565 -14.09 -13.81 -17.22
CA GLY A 565 -13.03 -14.10 -18.15
C GLY A 565 -13.08 -15.52 -18.70
N VAL A 566 -12.19 -15.75 -19.65
CA VAL A 566 -11.94 -17.03 -20.28
C VAL A 566 -10.49 -17.39 -20.08
N THR A 567 -10.21 -18.62 -19.71
CA THR A 567 -8.86 -19.17 -19.66
C THR A 567 -8.84 -20.42 -20.53
N SER A 568 -7.91 -20.49 -21.45
CA SER A 568 -7.68 -21.65 -22.29
C SER A 568 -6.22 -22.07 -22.15
N SER A 569 -5.99 -23.33 -21.83
CA SER A 569 -4.66 -23.93 -21.73
C SER A 569 -4.54 -25.11 -22.70
N LEU A 570 -3.39 -25.23 -23.34
CA LEU A 570 -2.97 -26.42 -24.06
C LEU A 570 -1.98 -27.15 -23.18
N ILE A 571 -2.26 -28.42 -22.88
CA ILE A 571 -1.48 -29.23 -21.94
C ILE A 571 -0.95 -30.45 -22.70
N ASN A 572 0.31 -30.82 -22.44
CA ASN A 572 0.92 -32.03 -22.94
C ASN A 572 1.76 -32.68 -21.84
N ASN A 573 1.52 -33.93 -21.56
CA ASN A 573 2.27 -34.75 -20.60
C ASN A 573 3.13 -35.76 -21.34
N LEU A 574 4.38 -35.89 -20.89
CA LEU A 574 5.34 -36.82 -21.46
C LEU A 574 5.80 -37.82 -20.39
N TYR A 575 5.57 -39.09 -20.64
CA TYR A 575 6.06 -40.21 -19.81
C TYR A 575 6.13 -41.49 -20.64
N ASP A 576 6.77 -42.53 -20.16
CA ASP A 576 6.85 -43.83 -20.85
C ASP A 576 5.60 -44.64 -20.57
N ASP A 577 4.63 -44.58 -21.47
CA ASP A 577 3.33 -45.30 -21.39
C ASP A 577 3.46 -46.82 -21.62
N SER A 578 4.62 -47.29 -22.16
CA SER A 578 4.91 -48.74 -22.27
C SER A 578 5.31 -49.35 -20.94
N LEU A 579 5.72 -48.55 -19.96
CA LEU A 579 6.17 -48.97 -18.65
C LEU A 579 5.21 -48.64 -17.52
N TRP A 580 4.39 -47.61 -17.71
CA TRP A 580 3.64 -47.00 -16.62
C TRP A 580 2.20 -46.70 -16.92
N ILE A 581 1.32 -47.02 -15.98
CA ILE A 581 -0.09 -46.65 -16.01
C ILE A 581 -0.35 -45.70 -14.85
N PRO A 582 -0.55 -44.38 -15.09
CA PRO A 582 -0.85 -43.43 -14.03
C PRO A 582 -2.18 -43.78 -13.35
N TYR A 583 -2.21 -43.73 -12.00
CA TYR A 583 -3.46 -43.81 -11.26
C TYR A 583 -4.42 -42.68 -11.61
N ASP A 584 -3.90 -41.48 -11.86
CA ASP A 584 -4.66 -40.37 -12.30
C ASP A 584 -4.78 -40.35 -13.81
N THR A 585 -5.97 -40.70 -14.27
CA THR A 585 -6.30 -40.73 -15.70
C THR A 585 -6.20 -39.36 -16.40
N SER A 586 -6.12 -38.24 -15.64
CA SER A 586 -5.85 -36.94 -16.25
C SER A 586 -4.42 -36.82 -16.80
N ILE A 587 -3.46 -37.61 -16.29
CA ILE A 587 -2.12 -37.66 -16.82
C ILE A 587 -2.10 -38.32 -18.20
N SER A 588 -2.75 -39.47 -18.35
CA SER A 588 -2.84 -40.15 -19.61
C SER A 588 -3.71 -39.43 -20.65
N GLN A 589 -4.69 -38.67 -20.20
CA GLN A 589 -5.52 -37.86 -21.11
C GLN A 589 -4.69 -36.86 -21.93
N TYR A 590 -3.67 -36.25 -21.32
CA TYR A 590 -2.81 -35.27 -21.96
C TYR A 590 -1.49 -35.88 -22.46
N SER A 591 -1.41 -37.18 -22.61
CA SER A 591 -0.19 -37.88 -23.03
C SER A 591 0.02 -37.71 -24.55
N ASP A 592 1.27 -37.40 -24.93
CA ASP A 592 1.78 -37.32 -26.30
C ASP A 592 1.14 -36.28 -27.24
N ASN A 593 -0.03 -35.74 -26.91
CA ASN A 593 -0.75 -34.76 -27.71
C ASN A 593 -1.02 -33.49 -26.88
N TRP A 594 -1.07 -32.37 -27.57
CA TRP A 594 -1.53 -31.11 -26.99
C TRP A 594 -3.04 -31.09 -26.97
N GLU A 595 -3.61 -31.15 -25.77
CA GLU A 595 -5.06 -31.09 -25.59
C GLU A 595 -5.49 -29.83 -24.82
N PRO A 596 -6.64 -29.24 -25.17
CA PRO A 596 -7.10 -28.02 -24.56
C PRO A 596 -7.83 -28.30 -23.25
N ARG A 597 -7.57 -27.44 -22.28
CA ARG A 597 -8.38 -27.28 -21.07
C ARG A 597 -8.84 -25.85 -21.00
N ASN A 598 -10.14 -25.62 -21.00
CA ASN A 598 -10.69 -24.29 -21.02
C ASN A 598 -11.69 -24.07 -19.87
N SER A 599 -11.82 -22.81 -19.45
CA SER A 599 -12.79 -22.39 -18.45
C SER A 599 -13.32 -20.99 -18.75
N ILE A 600 -14.59 -20.77 -18.45
CA ILE A 600 -15.21 -19.46 -18.38
C ILE A 600 -15.57 -19.21 -16.92
N TRP A 601 -15.28 -18.03 -16.44
CA TRP A 601 -15.55 -17.69 -15.05
C TRP A 601 -16.18 -16.30 -14.91
N THR A 602 -16.95 -16.12 -13.86
CA THR A 602 -17.42 -14.83 -13.38
C THR A 602 -17.20 -14.74 -11.88
N SER A 603 -16.89 -13.55 -11.40
CA SER A 603 -16.63 -13.29 -9.98
C SER A 603 -17.22 -11.95 -9.58
N PHE A 604 -17.91 -11.93 -8.44
CA PHE A 604 -18.35 -10.72 -7.78
C PHE A 604 -17.67 -10.63 -6.42
N SER A 605 -17.13 -9.47 -6.09
CA SER A 605 -16.51 -9.24 -4.79
C SER A 605 -16.91 -7.90 -4.20
N MET A 606 -16.91 -7.84 -2.87
CA MET A 606 -17.18 -6.67 -2.06
C MET A 606 -16.08 -6.54 -1.02
N ASP A 607 -15.34 -5.42 -1.01
CA ASP A 607 -14.23 -5.16 -0.10
C ASP A 607 -14.48 -3.89 0.72
N GLY A 608 -14.83 -4.07 1.98
CA GLY A 608 -15.03 -3.02 2.99
C GLY A 608 -13.93 -3.02 4.06
N ARG A 609 -12.75 -3.59 3.79
CA ARG A 609 -11.61 -3.60 4.69
C ARG A 609 -10.92 -2.23 4.75
N ASN A 610 -10.41 -1.87 5.92
CA ASN A 610 -9.67 -0.61 6.09
C ASN A 610 -8.33 -0.60 5.31
N ILE A 611 -7.64 -1.74 5.27
CA ILE A 611 -6.40 -1.97 4.51
C ILE A 611 -6.47 -3.36 3.90
N ALA A 612 -6.24 -3.49 2.59
CA ALA A 612 -6.45 -4.77 1.90
C ALA A 612 -5.40 -5.84 2.28
N TRP A 613 -4.15 -5.45 2.54
CA TRP A 613 -3.03 -6.37 2.78
C TRP A 613 -2.75 -6.70 4.26
N ASP A 614 -3.14 -5.84 5.22
CA ASP A 614 -3.07 -6.11 6.67
C ASP A 614 -4.28 -5.51 7.40
N PRO A 615 -5.48 -6.07 7.17
CA PRO A 615 -6.72 -5.52 7.71
C PRO A 615 -6.82 -5.70 9.22
N SER A 616 -7.31 -4.66 9.88
CA SER A 616 -7.62 -4.68 11.31
C SER A 616 -9.10 -4.46 11.61
N SER A 617 -9.85 -4.00 10.61
CA SER A 617 -11.30 -3.81 10.69
C SER A 617 -11.93 -3.92 9.31
N GLY A 618 -13.24 -4.16 9.28
CA GLY A 618 -13.99 -4.27 8.04
C GLY A 618 -14.32 -5.72 7.66
N TRP A 619 -14.65 -5.93 6.40
CA TRP A 619 -15.10 -7.22 5.88
C TRP A 619 -14.80 -7.36 4.39
N PHE A 620 -14.72 -8.61 3.94
CA PHE A 620 -14.59 -8.95 2.53
C PHE A 620 -15.54 -10.11 2.21
N ALA A 621 -16.16 -10.08 1.04
CA ALA A 621 -16.95 -11.20 0.53
C ALA A 621 -16.73 -11.34 -0.97
N SER A 622 -16.67 -12.58 -1.46
CA SER A 622 -16.61 -12.85 -2.89
C SER A 622 -17.34 -14.13 -3.25
N GLN A 623 -17.89 -14.14 -4.44
CA GLN A 623 -18.49 -15.31 -5.08
C GLN A 623 -17.90 -15.46 -6.47
N ARG A 624 -17.37 -16.64 -6.78
CA ARG A 624 -16.87 -17.00 -8.12
C ARG A 624 -17.58 -18.24 -8.62
N PHE A 625 -17.92 -18.21 -9.90
CA PHE A 625 -18.41 -19.36 -10.66
C PHE A 625 -17.42 -19.62 -11.79
N SER A 626 -17.02 -20.86 -11.98
CA SER A 626 -16.10 -21.28 -13.03
C SER A 626 -16.64 -22.52 -13.71
N TRP A 627 -16.89 -22.41 -15.01
CA TRP A 627 -17.32 -23.53 -15.86
C TRP A 627 -16.12 -24.06 -16.62
N TYR A 628 -15.81 -25.31 -16.46
CA TYR A 628 -14.74 -26.02 -17.13
C TYR A 628 -15.28 -26.91 -18.26
N GLY A 629 -14.54 -27.06 -19.36
CA GLY A 629 -14.86 -27.94 -20.46
C GLY A 629 -15.95 -27.44 -21.40
N LEU A 630 -16.27 -26.12 -21.41
CA LEU A 630 -17.35 -25.58 -22.26
C LEU A 630 -17.09 -25.66 -23.76
N MET A 631 -15.84 -25.77 -24.19
CA MET A 631 -15.51 -26.05 -25.61
C MET A 631 -15.46 -27.55 -25.87
N HIS A 632 -16.55 -28.23 -25.61
CA HIS A 632 -16.73 -29.68 -25.77
C HIS A 632 -17.59 -29.97 -27.00
N GLU A 633 -17.35 -31.10 -27.68
CA GLU A 633 -18.11 -31.54 -28.86
C GLU A 633 -19.61 -31.54 -28.62
N GLY A 634 -20.07 -31.96 -27.45
CA GLY A 634 -21.49 -31.93 -27.06
C GLY A 634 -22.09 -30.52 -26.91
N PHE A 635 -21.26 -29.44 -26.79
CA PHE A 635 -21.74 -28.05 -26.67
C PHE A 635 -21.60 -27.25 -27.97
N LEU A 636 -20.52 -27.48 -28.71
CA LEU A 636 -20.22 -26.81 -29.96
C LEU A 636 -20.10 -27.83 -31.07
N PRO A 637 -21.03 -27.88 -32.02
CA PRO A 637 -21.08 -28.91 -33.06
C PRO A 637 -19.91 -28.93 -34.04
N PHE A 638 -18.98 -27.96 -33.88
CA PHE A 638 -17.75 -27.84 -34.65
C PHE A 638 -16.49 -27.97 -33.79
N ALA A 639 -16.63 -28.29 -32.50
CA ALA A 639 -15.46 -28.55 -31.67
C ALA A 639 -14.86 -29.91 -32.05
N PRO A 640 -13.52 -30.05 -32.08
CA PRO A 640 -12.88 -31.35 -32.26
C PRO A 640 -13.24 -32.32 -31.15
N ASP A 641 -13.21 -33.61 -31.45
CA ASP A 641 -13.25 -34.64 -30.42
C ASP A 641 -11.93 -34.65 -29.68
N TRP A 642 -11.93 -34.03 -28.51
CA TRP A 642 -10.77 -33.94 -27.64
C TRP A 642 -10.77 -34.99 -26.50
N GLY A 643 -11.41 -36.12 -26.75
CA GLY A 643 -11.48 -37.22 -25.81
C GLY A 643 -12.46 -36.96 -24.62
N GLU A 644 -12.30 -37.71 -23.55
CA GLU A 644 -13.13 -37.60 -22.32
C GLU A 644 -12.89 -36.30 -21.56
N ASN A 645 -13.46 -35.21 -22.06
CA ASN A 645 -13.35 -33.92 -21.41
C ASN A 645 -14.20 -33.81 -20.15
N GLU A 646 -13.61 -33.26 -19.08
CA GLU A 646 -14.35 -32.97 -17.87
C GLU A 646 -15.24 -31.74 -18.09
N PHE A 647 -16.52 -31.86 -17.85
CA PHE A 647 -17.46 -30.76 -17.85
C PHE A 647 -18.08 -30.57 -16.48
N TYR A 648 -17.71 -29.48 -15.80
CA TYR A 648 -18.21 -29.21 -14.45
C TYR A 648 -18.24 -27.69 -14.13
N LEU A 649 -19.15 -27.37 -13.20
CA LEU A 649 -19.24 -26.05 -12.57
C LEU A 649 -18.55 -26.11 -11.21
N ARG A 650 -17.62 -25.19 -10.98
CA ARG A 650 -17.04 -24.91 -9.66
C ARG A 650 -17.56 -23.60 -9.13
N THR A 651 -17.97 -23.57 -7.88
CA THR A 651 -18.37 -22.36 -7.15
C THR A 651 -17.43 -22.16 -5.96
N ASP A 652 -16.94 -20.94 -5.78
CA ASP A 652 -16.10 -20.57 -4.65
C ASP A 652 -16.69 -19.33 -3.98
N THR A 653 -17.13 -19.47 -2.74
CA THR A 653 -17.63 -18.40 -1.87
C THR A 653 -16.60 -18.13 -0.80
N LYS A 654 -16.24 -16.86 -0.55
CA LYS A 654 -15.33 -16.46 0.53
C LYS A 654 -15.94 -15.32 1.32
N ALA A 655 -15.80 -15.37 2.64
CA ALA A 655 -16.18 -14.31 3.54
C ALA A 655 -15.10 -14.11 4.61
N GLU A 656 -14.76 -12.87 4.88
CA GLU A 656 -13.80 -12.47 5.91
C GLU A 656 -14.39 -11.35 6.75
N LYS A 657 -14.12 -11.37 8.05
CA LYS A 657 -14.49 -10.29 8.96
C LYS A 657 -13.36 -10.02 9.94
N TYR A 658 -13.11 -8.74 10.19
CA TYR A 658 -12.03 -8.27 11.05
C TYR A 658 -12.58 -7.35 12.13
N PHE A 659 -12.18 -7.58 13.39
CA PHE A 659 -12.56 -6.78 14.55
C PHE A 659 -11.32 -6.41 15.36
N THR A 660 -11.09 -5.13 15.58
CA THR A 660 -10.09 -4.69 16.54
C THR A 660 -10.68 -4.81 17.95
N LEU A 661 -10.22 -5.81 18.72
CA LEU A 661 -10.67 -6.05 20.09
C LEU A 661 -10.01 -5.08 21.08
N VAL A 662 -8.73 -4.82 20.89
CA VAL A 662 -7.91 -3.93 21.73
C VAL A 662 -7.05 -3.06 20.84
N ASN A 663 -6.98 -1.76 21.15
CA ASN A 663 -6.02 -0.84 20.58
C ASN A 663 -5.64 0.19 21.64
N LYS A 664 -4.65 -0.16 22.47
CA LYS A 664 -4.25 0.65 23.62
C LYS A 664 -2.79 1.06 23.51
N PRO A 665 -2.47 2.34 23.42
CA PRO A 665 -1.09 2.80 23.43
C PRO A 665 -0.44 2.44 24.78
N ILE A 666 0.70 1.77 24.73
CA ILE A 666 1.51 1.38 25.89
C ILE A 666 2.73 2.31 26.01
N THR A 667 3.34 2.67 24.88
CA THR A 667 4.41 3.65 24.77
C THR A 667 4.09 4.66 23.67
N ASP A 668 4.87 5.73 23.53
CA ASP A 668 4.68 6.73 22.48
C ASP A 668 4.87 6.15 21.07
N SER A 669 5.60 5.02 20.95
CA SER A 669 5.91 4.37 19.68
C SER A 669 5.23 3.01 19.48
N TRP A 670 4.53 2.48 20.49
CA TRP A 670 3.90 1.16 20.40
C TRP A 670 2.56 1.07 21.11
N ALA A 671 1.59 0.49 20.42
CA ALA A 671 0.27 0.19 20.98
C ALA A 671 0.02 -1.32 21.00
N LEU A 672 -0.52 -1.83 22.10
CA LEU A 672 -1.05 -3.18 22.14
C LEU A 672 -2.30 -3.22 21.27
N LYS A 673 -2.21 -3.92 20.15
CA LYS A 673 -3.34 -4.12 19.22
C LYS A 673 -3.66 -5.61 19.14
N LEU A 674 -4.93 -5.96 19.34
CA LEU A 674 -5.44 -7.31 19.13
C LEU A 674 -6.56 -7.26 18.10
N VAL A 675 -6.45 -8.06 17.06
CA VAL A 675 -7.42 -8.15 15.97
C VAL A 675 -7.94 -9.58 15.89
N LEU A 676 -9.25 -9.75 15.97
CA LEU A 676 -9.92 -11.01 15.72
C LEU A 676 -10.30 -11.07 14.24
N MET A 677 -9.86 -12.11 13.55
CA MET A 677 -10.21 -12.39 12.16
C MET A 677 -11.01 -13.68 12.09
N GLY A 678 -12.16 -13.64 11.43
CA GLY A 678 -12.92 -14.81 11.03
C GLY A 678 -12.94 -14.96 9.51
N TYR A 679 -12.74 -16.17 9.04
CA TYR A 679 -12.80 -16.56 7.62
C TYR A 679 -13.72 -17.74 7.45
N SER A 680 -14.50 -17.73 6.37
CA SER A 680 -15.28 -18.89 5.88
C SER A 680 -15.18 -18.96 4.36
N GLY A 681 -14.76 -20.10 3.86
CA GLY A 681 -14.67 -20.39 2.44
C GLY A 681 -15.45 -21.67 2.09
N LEU A 682 -16.35 -21.59 1.12
CA LEU A 682 -17.19 -22.69 0.71
C LEU A 682 -17.03 -22.91 -0.79
N SER A 683 -16.65 -24.13 -1.17
CA SER A 683 -16.43 -24.52 -2.56
C SER A 683 -17.22 -25.77 -2.91
N PHE A 684 -17.85 -25.76 -4.08
CA PHE A 684 -18.54 -26.92 -4.65
C PHE A 684 -18.12 -27.17 -6.09
N GLN A 685 -18.14 -28.43 -6.48
CA GLN A 685 -17.93 -28.85 -7.87
C GLN A 685 -19.10 -29.77 -8.28
N PHE A 686 -19.79 -29.35 -9.33
CA PHE A 686 -20.93 -30.08 -9.88
C PHE A 686 -20.59 -30.58 -11.28
N SER A 687 -20.45 -31.88 -11.47
CA SER A 687 -20.29 -32.47 -12.79
C SER A 687 -21.62 -32.42 -13.58
N ALA A 688 -21.53 -32.33 -14.90
CA ALA A 688 -22.68 -32.32 -15.81
C ALA A 688 -22.36 -33.19 -17.01
N LEU A 689 -23.38 -33.53 -17.79
CA LEU A 689 -23.30 -34.35 -19.03
C LEU A 689 -22.59 -35.71 -18.82
N ASP A 690 -22.90 -36.38 -17.72
CA ASP A 690 -22.32 -37.69 -17.34
C ASP A 690 -20.77 -37.65 -17.21
N SER A 691 -20.15 -36.48 -17.13
CA SER A 691 -18.73 -36.34 -16.93
C SER A 691 -18.34 -36.58 -15.49
N THR A 692 -17.13 -37.09 -15.28
CA THR A 692 -16.55 -37.30 -13.95
C THR A 692 -15.43 -36.31 -13.71
N ILE A 693 -15.39 -35.67 -12.52
CA ILE A 693 -14.27 -34.79 -12.14
C ILE A 693 -13.11 -35.66 -11.69
N LYS A 694 -12.01 -35.60 -12.43
CA LYS A 694 -10.81 -36.40 -12.16
C LYS A 694 -10.14 -35.92 -10.85
N LYS A 695 -9.45 -36.84 -10.16
CA LYS A 695 -8.87 -36.59 -8.84
C LYS A 695 -8.02 -35.34 -8.74
N ASN A 696 -7.16 -35.03 -9.69
CA ASN A 696 -6.31 -33.85 -9.70
C ASN A 696 -7.08 -32.53 -9.80
N ASN A 697 -8.31 -32.56 -10.30
CA ASN A 697 -9.18 -31.39 -10.44
C ASN A 697 -10.17 -31.24 -9.28
N GLN A 698 -10.27 -32.23 -8.40
CA GLN A 698 -11.10 -32.17 -7.19
C GLN A 698 -10.52 -31.17 -6.18
N LEU A 699 -11.37 -30.66 -5.31
CA LEU A 699 -10.98 -29.90 -4.12
C LEU A 699 -10.15 -30.80 -3.21
N TYR A 700 -9.17 -30.22 -2.53
CA TYR A 700 -8.31 -30.97 -1.62
C TYR A 700 -7.80 -30.10 -0.47
N ILE A 701 -7.45 -30.76 0.62
CA ILE A 701 -6.79 -30.16 1.78
C ILE A 701 -5.30 -30.04 1.43
N ASP A 702 -4.84 -28.81 1.22
CA ASP A 702 -3.46 -28.53 0.79
C ASP A 702 -2.45 -28.42 1.94
N GLY A 703 -2.91 -28.40 3.19
CA GLY A 703 -2.07 -28.31 4.38
C GLY A 703 -1.40 -26.96 4.60
N MET A 704 -1.50 -26.02 3.63
CA MET A 704 -0.87 -24.73 3.68
C MET A 704 -1.89 -23.59 3.83
N PHE A 705 -2.99 -23.65 3.08
CA PHE A 705 -4.08 -22.66 3.07
C PHE A 705 -5.40 -23.26 3.57
N ASN A 706 -5.69 -24.49 3.20
CA ASN A 706 -6.86 -25.23 3.60
C ASN A 706 -6.45 -26.38 4.50
N GLY A 707 -6.83 -26.33 5.79
CA GLY A 707 -6.43 -27.33 6.76
C GLY A 707 -4.93 -27.29 7.05
N ARG A 708 -4.46 -26.14 7.52
CA ARG A 708 -3.04 -25.88 7.79
C ARG A 708 -2.42 -26.95 8.69
N GLY A 709 -1.31 -27.52 8.26
CA GLY A 709 -0.56 -28.58 8.98
C GLY A 709 -0.93 -30.01 8.61
N TRP A 710 -2.02 -30.23 7.83
CA TRP A 710 -2.35 -31.55 7.32
C TRP A 710 -1.43 -31.98 6.17
N THR A 711 -0.98 -33.25 6.15
CA THR A 711 -0.06 -33.79 5.15
C THR A 711 -0.69 -34.84 4.25
N ILE A 712 -2.02 -34.77 4.06
CA ILE A 712 -2.83 -35.74 3.32
C ILE A 712 -3.03 -35.39 1.83
N TYR A 713 -2.40 -34.38 1.33
CA TYR A 713 -2.61 -33.85 -0.04
C TYR A 713 -2.23 -34.89 -1.15
N ASN A 714 -1.38 -35.88 -0.85
CA ASN A 714 -0.98 -36.93 -1.78
C ASN A 714 -1.83 -38.21 -1.65
N SER A 715 -2.83 -38.24 -0.77
CA SER A 715 -3.71 -39.41 -0.59
C SER A 715 -5.07 -39.22 -1.24
N ASP A 716 -5.81 -40.29 -1.44
CA ASP A 716 -7.21 -40.23 -1.86
C ASP A 716 -8.13 -39.59 -0.81
N LYS A 717 -7.65 -39.58 0.44
CA LYS A 717 -8.32 -38.93 1.56
C LYS A 717 -8.05 -37.45 1.56
N GLY A 718 -8.97 -36.62 2.03
CA GLY A 718 -8.85 -35.16 2.01
C GLY A 718 -9.07 -34.54 0.63
N ARG A 719 -9.65 -35.31 -0.31
CA ARG A 719 -10.14 -34.85 -1.62
C ARG A 719 -11.65 -34.99 -1.69
N GLY A 720 -12.30 -34.20 -2.54
CA GLY A 720 -13.73 -34.25 -2.71
C GLY A 720 -14.26 -33.13 -3.61
N LYS A 721 -15.58 -33.11 -3.76
CA LYS A 721 -16.27 -32.14 -4.61
C LYS A 721 -17.03 -31.06 -3.84
N ALA A 722 -17.07 -31.14 -2.48
CA ALA A 722 -17.53 -30.05 -1.63
C ALA A 722 -16.55 -29.84 -0.46
N MET A 723 -16.20 -28.59 -0.21
CA MET A 723 -15.25 -28.23 0.85
C MET A 723 -15.70 -26.97 1.56
N TRP A 724 -15.67 -27.00 2.89
CA TRP A 724 -15.98 -25.86 3.74
C TRP A 724 -14.82 -25.58 4.70
N CYS A 725 -14.12 -24.50 4.46
CA CYS A 725 -12.97 -24.08 5.24
C CYS A 725 -13.36 -22.95 6.17
N ASN A 726 -13.12 -23.10 7.46
CA ASN A 726 -13.32 -22.05 8.45
C ASN A 726 -12.02 -21.80 9.20
N SER A 727 -11.75 -20.52 9.49
CA SER A 727 -10.58 -20.13 10.26
C SER A 727 -10.93 -19.01 11.23
N LEU A 728 -10.39 -19.11 12.43
CA LEU A 728 -10.45 -18.06 13.43
C LEU A 728 -9.04 -17.72 13.87
N GLU A 729 -8.66 -16.43 13.78
CA GLU A 729 -7.32 -15.98 14.14
C GLU A 729 -7.39 -14.81 15.13
N LEU A 730 -6.60 -14.88 16.17
CA LEU A 730 -6.29 -13.76 17.04
C LEU A 730 -4.91 -13.22 16.67
N ARG A 731 -4.87 -12.04 16.06
CA ARG A 731 -3.67 -11.39 15.54
C ARG A 731 -3.19 -10.32 16.50
N MET A 732 -1.91 -10.32 16.81
CA MET A 732 -1.25 -9.30 17.61
C MET A 732 -0.12 -8.66 16.79
N PRO A 733 -0.39 -7.59 16.03
CA PRO A 733 0.65 -6.83 15.34
C PRO A 733 1.64 -6.24 16.34
N VAL A 734 2.88 -6.74 16.32
CA VAL A 734 3.99 -6.23 17.14
C VAL A 734 4.60 -5.02 16.47
N ILE A 735 4.79 -5.11 15.15
CA ILE A 735 5.18 -3.99 14.30
C ILE A 735 4.10 -3.90 13.21
N PRO A 736 3.20 -2.90 13.27
CA PRO A 736 2.09 -2.77 12.33
C PRO A 736 2.58 -2.80 10.87
N GLY A 737 1.94 -3.63 10.05
CA GLY A 737 2.27 -3.80 8.65
C GLY A 737 3.56 -4.57 8.34
N ILE A 738 4.31 -5.02 9.36
CA ILE A 738 5.56 -5.76 9.18
C ILE A 738 5.52 -7.12 9.87
N PHE A 739 5.22 -7.17 11.17
CA PHE A 739 5.35 -8.39 11.97
C PHE A 739 4.20 -8.56 12.97
N SER A 740 3.61 -9.75 12.99
CA SER A 740 2.52 -10.14 13.88
C SER A 740 2.76 -11.50 14.52
N LEU A 741 2.34 -11.64 15.77
CA LEU A 741 2.21 -12.91 16.45
C LEU A 741 0.73 -13.29 16.41
N ASP A 742 0.41 -14.45 15.86
CA ASP A 742 -0.96 -14.86 15.69
C ASP A 742 -1.22 -16.22 16.37
N LEU A 743 -2.41 -16.39 16.95
CA LEU A 743 -2.97 -17.68 17.34
C LEU A 743 -4.13 -17.98 16.40
N TRP A 744 -4.17 -19.20 15.88
CA TRP A 744 -5.16 -19.55 14.87
C TRP A 744 -5.73 -20.95 15.10
N GLY A 745 -6.92 -21.18 14.56
CA GLY A 745 -7.54 -22.48 14.49
C GLY A 745 -8.36 -22.61 13.20
N ASP A 746 -8.21 -23.76 12.54
CA ASP A 746 -8.93 -24.11 11.32
C ASP A 746 -9.88 -25.29 11.57
N ALA A 747 -11.00 -25.28 10.86
CA ALA A 747 -11.91 -26.40 10.73
C ALA A 747 -12.30 -26.55 9.25
N VAL A 748 -11.92 -27.65 8.64
CA VAL A 748 -12.22 -27.94 7.24
C VAL A 748 -13.06 -29.18 7.16
N ALA A 749 -14.20 -29.07 6.50
CA ALA A 749 -15.01 -30.22 6.09
C ALA A 749 -14.84 -30.47 4.59
N ILE A 750 -14.69 -31.71 4.20
CA ILE A 750 -14.61 -32.12 2.80
C ILE A 750 -15.43 -33.40 2.57
N THR A 751 -16.17 -33.44 1.48
CA THR A 751 -17.02 -34.60 1.10
C THR A 751 -16.83 -34.97 -0.36
N ASP A 752 -16.95 -36.23 -0.67
CA ASP A 752 -16.80 -36.77 -2.04
C ASP A 752 -17.82 -36.20 -3.00
N GLU A 753 -19.06 -35.97 -2.53
CA GLU A 753 -20.15 -35.44 -3.35
C GLU A 753 -20.80 -34.21 -2.72
N PRO A 754 -21.25 -33.22 -3.53
CA PRO A 754 -21.83 -31.97 -3.03
C PRO A 754 -23.06 -32.13 -2.14
N TYR A 755 -23.89 -33.15 -2.39
CA TYR A 755 -25.12 -33.40 -1.62
C TYR A 755 -24.83 -33.90 -0.20
N GLN A 756 -23.67 -34.55 0.02
CA GLN A 756 -23.23 -35.03 1.35
C GLN A 756 -22.93 -33.85 2.29
N PHE A 757 -22.62 -32.69 1.77
CA PHE A 757 -22.39 -31.46 2.55
C PHE A 757 -23.55 -31.12 3.50
N PHE A 758 -24.78 -31.49 3.16
CA PHE A 758 -25.94 -31.25 4.01
C PHE A 758 -26.10 -32.28 5.13
N ASN A 759 -25.22 -33.28 5.22
CA ASN A 759 -25.23 -34.33 6.24
C ASN A 759 -23.79 -34.69 6.65
N LEU A 760 -23.03 -33.64 7.06
CA LEU A 760 -21.63 -33.78 7.49
C LEU A 760 -21.50 -34.68 8.71
N LYS A 761 -20.53 -35.59 8.67
CA LYS A 761 -20.21 -36.52 9.74
C LYS A 761 -18.87 -36.12 10.42
N GLU A 762 -18.55 -36.73 11.57
CA GLU A 762 -17.30 -36.48 12.27
C GLU A 762 -16.07 -36.78 11.40
N GLU A 763 -16.15 -37.82 10.56
CA GLU A 763 -15.08 -38.25 9.65
C GLU A 763 -14.74 -37.22 8.54
N ASP A 764 -15.69 -36.36 8.17
CA ASP A 764 -15.52 -35.36 7.12
C ASP A 764 -14.70 -34.14 7.60
N TRP A 765 -14.53 -33.99 8.92
CA TRP A 765 -13.90 -32.83 9.51
C TRP A 765 -12.43 -33.04 9.81
N TYR A 766 -11.65 -32.02 9.49
CA TYR A 766 -10.22 -31.89 9.71
C TYR A 766 -9.96 -30.59 10.50
N PHE A 767 -9.41 -30.74 11.69
CA PHE A 767 -9.15 -29.61 12.57
C PHE A 767 -7.64 -29.38 12.71
N SER A 768 -7.26 -28.10 12.84
CA SER A 768 -5.88 -27.75 13.19
C SER A 768 -5.85 -26.44 13.97
N PHE A 769 -4.79 -26.25 14.76
CA PHE A 769 -4.59 -25.02 15.52
C PHE A 769 -3.11 -24.81 15.82
N GLY A 770 -2.75 -23.57 16.15
CA GLY A 770 -1.39 -23.29 16.62
C GLY A 770 -1.03 -21.81 16.63
N PRO A 771 0.18 -21.50 17.08
CA PRO A 771 0.78 -20.18 16.95
C PRO A 771 1.41 -20.00 15.57
N SER A 772 1.53 -18.75 15.14
CA SER A 772 2.29 -18.39 13.95
C SER A 772 2.99 -17.04 14.08
N PHE A 773 4.08 -16.91 13.35
CA PHE A 773 4.78 -15.66 13.08
C PHE A 773 4.40 -15.22 11.67
N ARG A 774 3.81 -14.05 11.54
CA ARG A 774 3.38 -13.51 10.25
C ARG A 774 4.15 -12.23 9.93
N PHE A 775 4.83 -12.24 8.79
CA PHE A 775 5.47 -11.08 8.20
C PHE A 775 4.56 -10.57 7.07
N SER A 776 3.98 -9.38 7.28
CA SER A 776 3.03 -8.76 6.36
C SER A 776 3.71 -7.78 5.39
N ILE A 777 4.98 -8.02 5.06
CA ILE A 777 5.70 -7.20 4.09
C ILE A 777 5.13 -7.50 2.71
N GLN A 778 4.65 -6.48 2.01
CA GLN A 778 3.93 -6.66 0.74
C GLN A 778 4.78 -7.35 -0.33
N GLN A 779 6.09 -7.11 -0.35
CA GLN A 779 7.03 -7.72 -1.28
C GLN A 779 7.47 -9.13 -0.87
N PHE A 780 7.35 -9.48 0.41
CA PHE A 780 7.78 -10.76 0.94
C PHE A 780 6.87 -11.21 2.10
N PRO A 781 5.63 -11.61 1.81
CA PRO A 781 4.70 -12.11 2.82
C PRO A 781 5.13 -13.51 3.25
N LEU A 782 5.50 -13.68 4.51
CA LEU A 782 5.97 -14.93 5.07
C LEU A 782 5.16 -15.28 6.32
N ARG A 783 4.75 -16.53 6.43
CA ARG A 783 4.17 -17.13 7.63
C ARG A 783 4.93 -18.35 8.06
N LEU A 784 5.32 -18.37 9.32
CA LEU A 784 5.88 -19.55 10.00
C LEU A 784 4.81 -20.07 10.94
N LEU A 785 4.23 -21.22 10.63
CA LEU A 785 3.15 -21.81 11.41
C LEU A 785 3.65 -23.06 12.14
N PHE A 786 3.23 -23.17 13.38
CA PHE A 786 3.36 -24.43 14.13
C PHE A 786 1.92 -24.97 14.27
N ALA A 787 1.67 -26.05 13.58
CA ALA A 787 0.36 -26.65 13.45
C ALA A 787 0.24 -27.95 14.24
N ASN A 788 -0.81 -28.07 15.00
CA ASN A 788 -1.25 -29.34 15.58
C ASN A 788 -2.56 -29.75 14.93
N THR A 789 -2.64 -30.94 14.40
CA THR A 789 -3.76 -31.43 13.63
C THR A 789 -4.50 -32.54 14.37
N PHE A 790 -5.82 -32.58 14.26
CA PHE A 790 -6.63 -33.63 14.88
C PHE A 790 -7.95 -33.88 14.14
N LYS A 791 -8.47 -35.07 14.31
CA LYS A 791 -9.86 -35.44 13.92
C LYS A 791 -10.69 -35.73 15.18
N ILE A 792 -11.99 -35.73 15.06
CA ILE A 792 -12.88 -36.21 16.12
C ILE A 792 -13.30 -37.65 15.75
N LYS A 793 -13.09 -38.59 16.67
CA LYS A 793 -13.54 -39.98 16.58
C LYS A 793 -14.31 -40.32 17.87
N ASP A 794 -15.55 -40.76 17.74
CA ASP A 794 -16.41 -41.09 18.88
C ASP A 794 -16.52 -39.96 19.92
N GLY A 795 -16.60 -38.71 19.44
CA GLY A 795 -16.69 -37.53 20.28
C GLY A 795 -15.39 -37.10 20.98
N SER A 796 -14.25 -37.72 20.68
CA SER A 796 -12.93 -37.43 21.27
C SER A 796 -11.92 -36.99 20.22
N PRO A 797 -11.02 -36.00 20.54
CA PRO A 797 -9.98 -35.58 19.60
C PRO A 797 -8.87 -36.61 19.50
N VAL A 798 -8.52 -37.02 18.29
CA VAL A 798 -7.38 -37.89 17.95
C VAL A 798 -6.38 -37.07 17.16
N PHE A 799 -5.18 -36.89 17.68
CA PHE A 799 -4.14 -36.06 17.08
C PHE A 799 -3.35 -36.87 16.05
N THR A 800 -3.43 -36.43 14.81
CA THR A 800 -2.81 -37.08 13.64
C THR A 800 -2.60 -36.03 12.56
N ASP A 801 -1.55 -36.18 11.78
CA ASP A 801 -1.26 -35.35 10.59
C ASP A 801 -1.58 -36.07 9.27
N GLN A 802 -1.86 -37.34 9.36
CA GLN A 802 -2.28 -38.23 8.29
C GLN A 802 -3.62 -38.85 8.67
N ASP A 803 -4.37 -39.30 7.69
CA ASP A 803 -5.65 -39.95 7.94
C ASP A 803 -5.46 -41.43 8.36
N GLY A 804 -4.91 -41.63 9.54
CA GLY A 804 -4.60 -42.95 10.10
C GLY A 804 -4.84 -43.05 11.60
N ASP A 805 -4.20 -43.99 12.23
CA ASP A 805 -4.22 -44.17 13.68
C ASP A 805 -3.38 -43.08 14.35
N GLY A 806 -4.03 -42.25 15.17
CA GLY A 806 -3.41 -41.14 15.89
C GLY A 806 -3.29 -41.41 17.38
N ASP A 807 -2.63 -40.51 18.08
CA ASP A 807 -2.46 -40.48 19.54
C ASP A 807 -3.43 -39.45 20.15
N TYR A 808 -3.98 -39.72 21.33
CA TYR A 808 -4.76 -38.72 22.09
C TYR A 808 -3.87 -37.63 22.74
N ASN A 809 -2.56 -37.68 22.51
CA ASN A 809 -1.62 -36.76 23.10
C ASN A 809 -1.17 -35.67 22.13
N TRP A 810 -1.79 -34.48 22.22
CA TRP A 810 -1.48 -33.28 21.43
C TRP A 810 0.01 -32.87 21.45
N ARG A 811 0.82 -33.27 22.45
CA ARG A 811 2.22 -32.88 22.61
C ARG A 811 3.16 -33.47 21.55
N LYS A 812 2.74 -34.53 20.87
CA LYS A 812 3.59 -35.26 19.92
C LYS A 812 3.33 -34.90 18.45
N ASN A 813 2.21 -34.22 18.15
CA ASN A 813 1.74 -34.02 16.79
C ASN A 813 1.86 -32.54 16.37
N TRP A 814 3.08 -32.02 16.35
CA TRP A 814 3.36 -30.66 15.91
C TRP A 814 4.11 -30.66 14.59
N ASN A 815 3.51 -30.02 13.57
CA ASN A 815 4.07 -29.84 12.24
C ASN A 815 4.50 -28.38 12.04
N PHE A 816 5.61 -28.19 11.37
CA PHE A 816 6.08 -26.88 10.95
C PHE A 816 5.65 -26.64 9.51
N VAL A 817 4.95 -25.54 9.27
CA VAL A 817 4.50 -25.13 7.94
C VAL A 817 5.08 -23.77 7.60
N LEU A 818 5.71 -23.69 6.45
CA LEU A 818 6.21 -22.45 5.88
C LEU A 818 5.26 -22.04 4.75
N SER A 819 4.67 -20.85 4.85
CA SER A 819 3.74 -20.36 3.84
C SER A 819 4.17 -18.99 3.33
N PHE A 820 4.21 -18.85 2.02
CA PHE A 820 4.39 -17.58 1.32
C PHE A 820 3.08 -17.21 0.65
N SER A 821 2.33 -16.30 1.23
CA SER A 821 1.03 -15.91 0.69
C SER A 821 0.81 -14.42 0.74
N MET A 822 0.45 -13.83 -0.39
CA MET A 822 -0.07 -12.47 -0.50
C MET A 822 -1.49 -12.34 0.05
N THR A 823 -2.16 -13.44 0.35
CA THR A 823 -3.48 -13.42 0.97
C THR A 823 -3.35 -13.24 2.47
N ASN A 824 -4.32 -12.60 3.09
CA ASN A 824 -4.36 -12.38 4.54
C ASN A 824 -4.53 -13.66 5.36
N ARG A 825 -4.60 -14.79 4.68
CA ARG A 825 -4.81 -16.10 5.27
C ARG A 825 -3.57 -16.96 5.28
#